data_243fc08360c71d6af1f5cb0ac90e537a
#
_entry.id   243fc08360c71d6af1f5cb0ac90e537a
#
_cell.length_a   1.000
_cell.length_b   1.000
_cell.length_c   1.000
_cell.angle_alpha   90.00
_cell.angle_beta   90.00
_cell.angle_gamma   90.00
#
_symmetry.space_group_name_H-M   'P 1'
#
loop_
_entity.id
_entity.type
_entity.pdbx_description
1 polymer ?
#
loop_
_entity_poly.entity_id
_entity_poly.type
_entity_poly.pdbx_seq_one_letter_code
_entity_poly.pdbx_strand_id
1 'polypeptide(L)'
;MSLRECIINGGDETNPDGTPKLSREQRDEALRTFDEYKSQLSLKLPEPEADIEAGRMTFTALEKKVRDRNRRKIMQLRAQKQALLDIQSFRNIGGNEDLPLAAQALFAKDERAKFADAETLQTVYLRKATRKLDKMLGSMRRNILGGIRKKAQMENVVREMMGTDTGDVAAREMGEALASVFEDQRLAFNRMGGSIGKLEGGYFPVTHDMMAVRSVSKDEWIQFMMGTERAGGRDVSAPTKEARPGLIDVENMIDNETGLPFTPQKLEIALSNMYDAITSNNATRSKPGGFGGNGSLASQRADHRFIKWKNADAFLEYNNQFGGKELFDVAIGHIHSMSRDLALLERFGPNPATTKRYLQQYLDREAGLRKDEKFADEVSKANAKIDTFYEYNTGANLAPISSRWGNVFAGIRDLLQSGQLGSAFLSAFGDLATQNVARASAGIPQIGTLTKILRNVSPIQATKKGELAVRLGLVADGWSQMASAQARFTGEMVSPEVTRRISDFVMRASLLSSWTQAGRWAFGQEFLGFLADNVGRSFDELPDNLRRTMQHYQIGSDKWDIMRATELYDYNGAKFLRAEDIANRTDLPPTVARSIETDLIRMIETETNFAVPSSSMRGAAMLRGSSRPGSIGGELLNSFAMYKQFPVTLMNTHLMRGVAREGRLSKMVYLSHLMLAMTAMGALSYQMKEMAKGRQPMEMFSEDGEPNMKFWGRAALQGGGLGLYGDFLFSDLNVYGRGLADQTAGPVVGLLSDVKNLTVGNVAEFAAGDDTNFGKEVVGMASRYFPGNNIWYTRLAFERLVRDNAIRYVDPKANARFRRLRRKYLKEYGQEYWWGPGEEAPRDRPRLQNIIGER
;
A
#
# COMPACT_ATOMS: atom_id res chain seq x y z
N MET A 1 -48.53 28.44 16.29
CA MET A 1 -47.84 28.39 15.00
C MET A 1 -46.89 27.20 15.04
N SER A 2 -47.11 26.23 14.18
CA SER A 2 -46.20 25.07 14.14
C SER A 2 -44.82 25.47 13.56
N LEU A 3 -43.79 24.73 13.87
CA LEU A 3 -42.45 24.99 13.25
C LEU A 3 -42.53 24.94 11.73
N ARG A 4 -43.39 24.10 11.19
CA ARG A 4 -43.61 23.98 9.75
C ARG A 4 -44.15 25.28 9.14
N GLU A 5 -45.12 25.95 9.81
CA GLU A 5 -45.66 27.28 9.43
C GLU A 5 -44.59 28.36 9.56
N CYS A 6 -43.77 28.32 10.61
CA CYS A 6 -42.62 29.23 10.76
C CYS A 6 -41.59 29.10 9.65
N ILE A 7 -41.28 27.88 9.19
CA ILE A 7 -40.35 27.64 8.08
C ILE A 7 -40.94 28.16 6.75
N ILE A 8 -42.24 27.95 6.52
CA ILE A 8 -42.91 28.42 5.31
C ILE A 8 -42.93 29.95 5.31
N ASN A 9 -43.39 30.59 6.40
CA ASN A 9 -43.45 32.03 6.56
C ASN A 9 -42.07 32.71 6.53
N GLY A 10 -41.05 32.07 7.16
CA GLY A 10 -39.67 32.58 7.17
C GLY A 10 -39.00 32.60 5.77
N GLY A 11 -39.53 31.83 4.82
CA GLY A 11 -39.11 31.89 3.40
C GLY A 11 -39.67 33.13 2.68
N ASP A 12 -40.70 33.74 3.20
CA ASP A 12 -41.31 34.98 2.63
C ASP A 12 -40.76 36.25 3.27
N GLU A 13 -40.05 36.14 4.42
CA GLU A 13 -39.37 37.26 5.09
C GLU A 13 -38.03 37.60 4.44
N THR A 14 -37.73 38.88 4.29
CA THR A 14 -36.50 39.40 3.69
C THR A 14 -35.59 40.03 4.73
N ASN A 15 -34.30 39.93 4.51
CA ASN A 15 -33.27 40.70 5.19
C ASN A 15 -33.33 42.20 4.77
N PRO A 16 -32.71 43.12 5.52
CA PRO A 16 -32.64 44.54 5.14
C PRO A 16 -32.07 44.82 3.74
N ASP A 17 -31.31 43.88 3.19
CA ASP A 17 -30.73 43.96 1.84
C ASP A 17 -31.64 43.38 0.74
N GLY A 18 -32.87 43.00 1.10
CA GLY A 18 -33.86 42.42 0.17
C GLY A 18 -33.70 40.92 -0.13
N THR A 19 -32.72 40.25 0.45
CA THR A 19 -32.52 38.78 0.29
C THR A 19 -33.48 38.00 1.20
N PRO A 20 -34.00 36.83 0.79
CA PRO A 20 -34.81 36.01 1.66
C PRO A 20 -34.03 35.57 2.92
N LYS A 21 -34.66 35.58 4.10
CA LYS A 21 -34.06 35.07 5.34
C LYS A 21 -33.68 33.60 5.26
N LEU A 22 -34.44 32.81 4.53
CA LEU A 22 -34.14 31.42 4.19
C LEU A 22 -34.10 31.26 2.66
N SER A 23 -33.02 30.73 2.13
CA SER A 23 -33.04 30.35 0.73
C SER A 23 -34.03 29.21 0.45
N ARG A 24 -34.49 29.10 -0.79
CA ARG A 24 -35.40 28.01 -1.18
C ARG A 24 -34.84 26.64 -0.78
N GLU A 25 -33.57 26.40 -1.01
CA GLU A 25 -32.92 25.14 -0.62
C GLU A 25 -32.94 24.91 0.89
N GLN A 26 -32.68 25.94 1.70
CA GLN A 26 -32.70 25.85 3.16
C GLN A 26 -34.12 25.57 3.69
N ARG A 27 -35.12 26.18 3.08
CA ARG A 27 -36.51 25.96 3.41
C ARG A 27 -36.96 24.54 3.07
N ASP A 28 -36.67 24.09 1.85
CA ASP A 28 -37.02 22.75 1.39
C ASP A 28 -36.28 21.66 2.21
N GLU A 29 -35.06 21.92 2.63
CA GLU A 29 -34.30 21.05 3.53
C GLU A 29 -34.92 20.98 4.92
N ALA A 30 -35.31 22.12 5.48
CA ALA A 30 -35.90 22.19 6.81
C ALA A 30 -37.29 21.52 6.83
N LEU A 31 -38.12 21.73 5.81
CA LEU A 31 -39.41 21.05 5.67
C LEU A 31 -39.25 19.53 5.53
N ARG A 32 -38.37 19.08 4.66
CA ARG A 32 -38.10 17.62 4.53
C ARG A 32 -37.65 17.01 5.84
N THR A 33 -36.73 17.65 6.56
CA THR A 33 -36.24 17.17 7.86
C THR A 33 -37.36 17.11 8.87
N PHE A 34 -38.24 18.11 8.92
CA PHE A 34 -39.40 18.14 9.80
C PHE A 34 -40.42 17.04 9.48
N ASP A 35 -40.80 16.92 8.20
CA ASP A 35 -41.76 15.91 7.75
C ASP A 35 -41.23 14.48 8.02
N GLU A 36 -39.94 14.27 7.92
CA GLU A 36 -39.28 13.01 8.20
C GLU A 36 -39.27 12.66 9.68
N TYR A 37 -38.93 13.61 10.57
CA TYR A 37 -39.06 13.44 12.02
C TYR A 37 -40.49 13.17 12.42
N LYS A 38 -41.43 13.95 11.88
CA LYS A 38 -42.85 13.79 12.19
C LYS A 38 -43.36 12.40 11.80
N SER A 39 -43.03 11.93 10.62
CA SER A 39 -43.44 10.60 10.14
C SER A 39 -42.90 9.45 11.01
N GLN A 40 -41.72 9.58 11.55
CA GLN A 40 -41.12 8.57 12.43
C GLN A 40 -41.71 8.63 13.84
N LEU A 41 -41.94 9.84 14.36
CA LEU A 41 -42.50 10.05 15.72
C LEU A 41 -43.96 9.68 15.79
N SER A 42 -44.73 9.92 14.74
CA SER A 42 -46.15 9.54 14.66
C SER A 42 -46.41 8.04 14.76
N LEU A 43 -45.39 7.21 14.61
CA LEU A 43 -45.47 5.77 14.88
C LEU A 43 -45.56 5.43 16.35
N LYS A 44 -45.16 6.37 17.25
CA LYS A 44 -45.04 6.15 18.70
C LYS A 44 -45.79 7.19 19.55
N LEU A 45 -46.04 8.36 18.99
CA LEU A 45 -46.63 9.51 19.70
C LEU A 45 -47.92 9.95 19.03
N PRO A 46 -48.89 10.50 19.80
CA PRO A 46 -50.06 11.21 19.23
C PRO A 46 -49.62 12.38 18.33
N GLU A 47 -50.43 12.70 17.32
CA GLU A 47 -50.06 13.68 16.28
C GLU A 47 -49.64 15.06 16.84
N PRO A 48 -50.28 15.66 17.84
CA PRO A 48 -49.86 16.94 18.42
C PRO A 48 -48.49 16.88 19.10
N GLU A 49 -48.21 15.78 19.82
CA GLU A 49 -46.93 15.57 20.50
C GLU A 49 -45.81 15.27 19.50
N ALA A 50 -46.10 14.48 18.45
CA ALA A 50 -45.20 14.19 17.37
C ALA A 50 -44.78 15.47 16.60
N ASP A 51 -45.71 16.40 16.40
CA ASP A 51 -45.47 17.69 15.74
C ASP A 51 -44.53 18.59 16.52
N ILE A 52 -44.75 18.71 17.84
CA ILE A 52 -43.91 19.50 18.77
C ILE A 52 -42.51 18.92 18.84
N GLU A 53 -42.40 17.62 19.05
CA GLU A 53 -41.09 16.95 19.20
C GLU A 53 -40.33 16.93 17.86
N ALA A 54 -41.01 16.73 16.73
CA ALA A 54 -40.41 16.86 15.39
C ALA A 54 -39.86 18.27 15.18
N GLY A 55 -40.57 19.30 15.62
CA GLY A 55 -40.10 20.67 15.58
C GLY A 55 -38.84 20.89 16.38
N ARG A 56 -38.78 20.40 17.61
CA ARG A 56 -37.64 20.50 18.52
C ARG A 56 -36.42 19.77 17.93
N MET A 57 -36.61 18.55 17.42
CA MET A 57 -35.55 17.74 16.82
C MET A 57 -35.04 18.36 15.55
N THR A 58 -35.93 18.88 14.67
CA THR A 58 -35.53 19.57 13.45
C THR A 58 -34.65 20.78 13.76
N PHE A 59 -35.03 21.62 14.69
CA PHE A 59 -34.25 22.79 15.10
C PHE A 59 -32.84 22.37 15.57
N THR A 60 -32.77 21.37 16.47
CA THR A 60 -31.49 20.85 16.98
C THR A 60 -30.61 20.26 15.85
N ALA A 61 -31.21 19.52 14.91
CA ALA A 61 -30.51 18.93 13.79
C ALA A 61 -29.95 19.97 12.82
N LEU A 62 -30.74 21.00 12.51
CA LEU A 62 -30.32 22.10 11.63
C LEU A 62 -29.20 22.94 12.28
N GLU A 63 -29.35 23.25 13.60
CA GLU A 63 -28.27 23.97 14.33
C GLU A 63 -26.97 23.18 14.32
N LYS A 64 -27.01 21.88 14.61
CA LYS A 64 -25.85 20.99 14.53
C LYS A 64 -25.24 21.00 13.12
N LYS A 65 -26.07 20.90 12.07
CA LYS A 65 -25.64 20.88 10.67
C LYS A 65 -24.95 22.19 10.26
N VAL A 66 -25.48 23.35 10.67
CA VAL A 66 -24.86 24.66 10.43
C VAL A 66 -23.52 24.75 11.16
N ARG A 67 -23.46 24.35 12.43
CA ARG A 67 -22.24 24.34 13.22
C ARG A 67 -21.18 23.44 12.59
N ASP A 68 -21.53 22.24 12.20
CA ASP A 68 -20.62 21.28 11.57
C ASP A 68 -20.15 21.78 10.19
N ARG A 69 -21.03 22.39 9.39
CA ARG A 69 -20.66 23.04 8.13
C ARG A 69 -19.64 24.15 8.35
N ASN A 70 -19.88 25.07 9.30
CA ASN A 70 -18.98 26.17 9.61
C ASN A 70 -17.63 25.66 10.11
N ARG A 71 -17.64 24.66 11.01
CA ARG A 71 -16.43 23.99 11.47
C ARG A 71 -15.62 23.41 10.31
N ARG A 72 -16.28 22.64 9.43
CA ARG A 72 -15.62 22.06 8.23
C ARG A 72 -15.07 23.15 7.30
N LYS A 73 -15.78 24.25 7.11
CA LYS A 73 -15.32 25.38 6.29
C LYS A 73 -14.05 26.01 6.88
N ILE A 74 -14.00 26.25 8.18
CA ILE A 74 -12.81 26.77 8.87
C ILE A 74 -11.63 25.79 8.72
N MET A 75 -11.85 24.51 8.94
CA MET A 75 -10.81 23.48 8.79
C MET A 75 -10.28 23.43 7.35
N GLN A 76 -11.18 23.54 6.37
CA GLN A 76 -10.83 23.57 4.94
C GLN A 76 -9.93 24.76 4.60
N LEU A 77 -10.29 25.96 5.06
CA LEU A 77 -9.50 27.18 4.85
C LEU A 77 -8.13 27.10 5.53
N ARG A 78 -8.05 26.51 6.74
CA ARG A 78 -6.78 26.27 7.43
C ARG A 78 -5.87 25.33 6.64
N ALA A 79 -6.42 24.23 6.14
CA ALA A 79 -5.65 23.28 5.31
C ALA A 79 -5.15 23.92 4.02
N GLN A 80 -5.97 24.71 3.33
CA GLN A 80 -5.58 25.46 2.13
C GLN A 80 -4.48 26.47 2.43
N LYS A 81 -4.61 27.24 3.53
CA LYS A 81 -3.58 28.19 3.96
C LYS A 81 -2.25 27.47 4.24
N GLN A 82 -2.29 26.35 4.98
CA GLN A 82 -1.08 25.60 5.28
C GLN A 82 -0.44 25.05 4.00
N ALA A 83 -1.23 24.52 3.07
CA ALA A 83 -0.72 24.03 1.79
C ALA A 83 -0.02 25.13 0.97
N LEU A 84 -0.54 26.36 0.99
CA LEU A 84 0.14 27.50 0.35
C LEU A 84 1.46 27.86 1.03
N LEU A 85 1.49 27.93 2.36
CA LEU A 85 2.73 28.22 3.10
C LEU A 85 3.80 27.16 2.80
N ASP A 86 3.40 25.90 2.74
CA ASP A 86 4.31 24.81 2.40
C ASP A 86 4.87 24.93 0.98
N ILE A 87 4.03 25.22 -0.01
CA ILE A 87 4.45 25.46 -1.40
C ILE A 87 5.43 26.63 -1.49
N GLN A 88 5.16 27.74 -0.82
CA GLN A 88 6.02 28.92 -0.81
C GLN A 88 7.36 28.68 -0.10
N SER A 89 7.37 27.79 0.90
CA SER A 89 8.59 27.40 1.63
C SER A 89 9.51 26.46 0.85
N PHE A 90 8.99 25.78 -0.17
CA PHE A 90 9.73 24.79 -0.95
C PHE A 90 10.83 25.42 -1.79
N ARG A 91 11.97 24.74 -1.85
CA ARG A 91 13.10 25.12 -2.72
C ARG A 91 13.55 23.92 -3.54
N ASN A 92 13.77 24.13 -4.82
CA ASN A 92 14.33 23.10 -5.72
C ASN A 92 15.84 22.89 -5.45
N ILE A 93 16.46 22.00 -6.21
CA ILE A 93 17.90 21.67 -6.10
C ILE A 93 18.81 22.88 -6.23
N GLY A 94 18.40 23.87 -7.01
CA GLY A 94 19.12 25.14 -7.21
C GLY A 94 18.88 26.17 -6.10
N GLY A 95 18.07 25.86 -5.09
CA GLY A 95 17.68 26.80 -4.03
C GLY A 95 16.58 27.79 -4.45
N ASN A 96 16.05 27.67 -5.67
CA ASN A 96 15.02 28.55 -6.20
C ASN A 96 13.62 28.08 -5.83
N GLU A 97 12.67 28.99 -5.83
CA GLU A 97 11.25 28.70 -5.73
C GLU A 97 10.80 27.86 -6.94
N ASP A 98 9.98 26.81 -6.68
CA ASP A 98 9.45 25.92 -7.72
C ASP A 98 8.02 25.53 -7.31
N LEU A 99 7.07 26.40 -7.62
CA LEU A 99 5.66 26.23 -7.23
C LEU A 99 5.01 24.97 -7.84
N PRO A 100 5.23 24.66 -9.14
CA PRO A 100 4.68 23.46 -9.76
C PRO A 100 5.15 22.17 -9.09
N LEU A 101 6.44 22.08 -8.75
CA LEU A 101 7.01 20.91 -8.10
C LEU A 101 6.61 20.81 -6.62
N ALA A 102 6.56 21.96 -5.93
CA ALA A 102 6.11 22.05 -4.55
C ALA A 102 4.66 21.57 -4.38
N ALA A 103 3.77 21.94 -5.30
CA ALA A 103 2.39 21.50 -5.27
C ALA A 103 2.27 19.98 -5.46
N GLN A 104 3.06 19.36 -6.34
CA GLN A 104 3.15 17.90 -6.49
C GLN A 104 3.65 17.23 -5.22
N ALA A 105 4.62 17.85 -4.51
CA ALA A 105 5.21 17.32 -3.28
C ALA A 105 4.25 17.26 -2.09
N LEU A 106 3.08 17.90 -2.16
CA LEU A 106 2.01 17.74 -1.16
C LEU A 106 1.30 16.37 -1.26
N PHE A 107 1.26 15.80 -2.45
CA PHE A 107 0.53 14.56 -2.74
C PHE A 107 1.43 13.34 -2.70
N ALA A 108 2.63 13.43 -3.25
CA ALA A 108 3.58 12.34 -3.37
C ALA A 108 4.94 12.78 -2.81
N LYS A 109 5.57 11.90 -2.05
CA LYS A 109 6.84 12.13 -1.38
C LYS A 109 7.88 12.75 -2.31
N ASP A 110 8.54 13.80 -1.85
CA ASP A 110 9.67 14.46 -2.49
C ASP A 110 10.76 14.79 -1.46
N GLU A 111 11.97 14.37 -1.74
CA GLU A 111 13.09 14.49 -0.80
C GLU A 111 13.56 15.93 -0.52
N ARG A 112 13.06 16.88 -1.29
CA ARG A 112 13.32 18.32 -1.10
C ARG A 112 12.31 18.98 -0.18
N ALA A 113 11.13 18.36 -0.02
CA ALA A 113 10.06 18.89 0.82
C ALA A 113 10.36 18.64 2.31
N LYS A 114 10.33 19.69 3.11
CA LYS A 114 10.45 19.61 4.58
C LYS A 114 9.10 19.37 5.26
N PHE A 115 8.00 19.54 4.55
CA PHE A 115 6.64 19.30 5.03
C PHE A 115 6.17 17.85 4.76
N ALA A 116 5.15 17.41 5.49
CA ALA A 116 4.56 16.09 5.31
C ALA A 116 3.67 16.05 4.05
N ASP A 117 3.81 15.00 3.26
CA ASP A 117 2.95 14.68 2.12
C ASP A 117 1.88 13.66 2.48
N ALA A 118 0.86 13.49 1.62
CA ALA A 118 -0.24 12.58 1.87
C ALA A 118 0.20 11.10 1.88
N GLU A 119 1.16 10.70 1.03
CA GLU A 119 1.69 9.34 0.96
C GLU A 119 2.38 8.95 2.29
N THR A 120 3.23 9.82 2.81
CA THR A 120 3.93 9.60 4.08
C THR A 120 2.96 9.62 5.27
N LEU A 121 1.98 10.55 5.30
CA LEU A 121 0.97 10.59 6.36
C LEU A 121 0.11 9.33 6.41
N GLN A 122 -0.23 8.73 5.27
CA GLN A 122 -0.93 7.44 5.23
C GLN A 122 -0.14 6.37 6.00
N THR A 123 1.16 6.28 5.78
CA THR A 123 2.03 5.33 6.48
C THR A 123 2.11 5.64 7.98
N VAL A 124 2.16 6.92 8.36
CA VAL A 124 2.14 7.34 9.77
C VAL A 124 0.86 6.85 10.46
N TYR A 125 -0.31 7.09 9.86
CA TYR A 125 -1.59 6.62 10.42
C TYR A 125 -1.69 5.11 10.48
N LEU A 126 -1.16 4.42 9.48
CA LEU A 126 -1.12 2.96 9.47
C LEU A 126 -0.26 2.43 10.62
N ARG A 127 0.92 3.01 10.88
CA ARG A 127 1.79 2.64 11.99
C ARG A 127 1.13 2.89 13.34
N LYS A 128 0.46 4.04 13.50
CA LYS A 128 -0.31 4.35 14.72
C LYS A 128 -1.39 3.30 15.00
N ALA A 129 -2.05 2.78 13.96
CA ALA A 129 -3.06 1.75 14.10
C ALA A 129 -2.46 0.37 14.39
N THR A 130 -1.44 -0.04 13.67
CA THR A 130 -0.89 -1.42 13.74
C THR A 130 -0.10 -1.69 15.01
N ARG A 131 0.48 -0.67 15.67
CA ARG A 131 1.26 -0.85 16.90
C ARG A 131 0.48 -1.51 18.06
N LYS A 132 -0.85 -1.32 18.10
CA LYS A 132 -1.74 -1.94 19.09
C LYS A 132 -2.12 -3.38 18.78
N LEU A 133 -1.74 -3.89 17.60
CA LEU A 133 -2.13 -5.20 17.11
C LEU A 133 -1.01 -6.25 17.18
N ASP A 134 0.00 -6.06 18.03
CA ASP A 134 1.17 -6.94 18.13
C ASP A 134 0.82 -8.41 18.38
N LYS A 135 -0.05 -8.69 19.36
CA LYS A 135 -0.51 -10.04 19.68
C LYS A 135 -1.31 -10.67 18.55
N MET A 136 -2.25 -9.91 17.97
CA MET A 136 -3.06 -10.35 16.84
C MET A 136 -2.20 -10.66 15.62
N LEU A 137 -1.31 -9.74 15.24
CA LEU A 137 -0.43 -9.90 14.11
C LEU A 137 0.56 -11.06 14.31
N GLY A 138 1.02 -11.29 15.53
CA GLY A 138 1.88 -12.42 15.88
C GLY A 138 1.18 -13.77 15.77
N SER A 139 -0.09 -13.88 16.16
CA SER A 139 -0.88 -15.11 16.19
C SER A 139 -1.50 -15.47 14.84
N MET A 140 -1.95 -14.49 14.06
CA MET A 140 -2.61 -14.66 12.76
C MET A 140 -1.64 -14.86 11.61
N ARG A 141 -0.54 -15.57 11.85
CA ARG A 141 0.46 -15.87 10.80
C ARG A 141 -0.13 -16.72 9.69
N ARG A 142 0.21 -16.35 8.47
CA ARG A 142 -0.12 -17.17 7.31
C ARG A 142 0.74 -18.43 7.27
N ASN A 143 0.15 -19.53 6.81
CA ASN A 143 0.89 -20.75 6.53
C ASN A 143 1.79 -20.56 5.29
N ILE A 144 2.58 -21.59 4.95
CA ILE A 144 3.49 -21.52 3.80
C ILE A 144 2.75 -21.29 2.47
N LEU A 145 1.49 -21.73 2.37
CA LEU A 145 0.62 -21.56 1.22
C LEU A 145 -0.16 -20.22 1.23
N GLY A 146 0.09 -19.33 2.21
CA GLY A 146 -0.53 -18.01 2.30
C GLY A 146 -1.89 -17.96 3.01
N GLY A 147 -2.49 -19.09 3.40
CA GLY A 147 -3.74 -19.13 4.18
C GLY A 147 -3.51 -18.77 5.65
N ILE A 148 -4.50 -18.16 6.29
CA ILE A 148 -4.45 -17.87 7.72
C ILE A 148 -4.51 -19.16 8.50
N ARG A 149 -3.55 -19.39 9.40
CA ARG A 149 -3.44 -20.66 10.17
C ARG A 149 -4.59 -20.89 11.14
N LYS A 150 -5.23 -19.82 11.62
CA LYS A 150 -6.23 -19.86 12.68
C LYS A 150 -7.50 -19.11 12.26
N LYS A 151 -8.15 -19.60 11.19
CA LYS A 151 -9.39 -18.98 10.68
C LYS A 151 -10.49 -18.97 11.75
N ALA A 152 -10.72 -20.08 12.45
CA ALA A 152 -11.72 -20.19 13.51
C ALA A 152 -11.46 -19.20 14.68
N GLN A 153 -10.19 -18.91 14.99
CA GLN A 153 -9.86 -17.92 15.99
C GLN A 153 -10.27 -16.51 15.55
N MET A 154 -10.19 -16.19 14.24
CA MET A 154 -10.65 -14.88 13.75
C MET A 154 -12.18 -14.74 13.85
N GLU A 155 -12.93 -15.82 13.67
CA GLU A 155 -14.37 -15.82 13.91
C GLU A 155 -14.69 -15.55 15.40
N ASN A 156 -13.92 -16.16 16.33
CA ASN A 156 -14.04 -15.87 17.75
C ASN A 156 -13.68 -14.42 18.08
N VAL A 157 -12.66 -13.84 17.43
CA VAL A 157 -12.34 -12.40 17.57
C VAL A 157 -13.56 -11.53 17.20
N VAL A 158 -14.26 -11.86 16.12
CA VAL A 158 -15.47 -11.13 15.72
C VAL A 158 -16.58 -11.30 16.74
N ARG A 159 -16.79 -12.53 17.27
CA ARG A 159 -17.78 -12.78 18.34
C ARG A 159 -17.51 -11.94 19.59
N GLU A 160 -16.26 -11.92 20.06
CA GLU A 160 -15.84 -11.10 21.20
C GLU A 160 -16.04 -9.59 20.93
N MET A 161 -15.67 -9.12 19.73
CA MET A 161 -15.91 -7.72 19.33
C MET A 161 -17.37 -7.32 19.29
N MET A 162 -18.26 -8.26 19.03
CA MET A 162 -19.72 -8.06 19.00
C MET A 162 -20.41 -8.44 20.32
N GLY A 163 -19.64 -8.62 21.40
CA GLY A 163 -20.15 -8.83 22.75
C GLY A 163 -20.54 -10.26 23.10
N THR A 164 -20.15 -11.25 22.29
CA THR A 164 -20.35 -12.68 22.58
C THR A 164 -19.10 -13.23 23.25
N ASP A 165 -19.20 -13.67 24.51
CA ASP A 165 -18.10 -14.36 25.22
C ASP A 165 -17.90 -15.77 24.63
N THR A 166 -16.73 -15.98 24.04
CA THR A 166 -16.36 -17.29 23.45
C THR A 166 -15.56 -18.16 24.40
N GLY A 167 -15.13 -17.65 25.56
CA GLY A 167 -14.18 -18.30 26.46
C GLY A 167 -12.73 -18.33 25.92
N ASP A 168 -12.47 -17.85 24.70
CA ASP A 168 -11.13 -17.75 24.10
C ASP A 168 -10.48 -16.43 24.53
N VAL A 169 -9.64 -16.48 25.57
CA VAL A 169 -8.95 -15.30 26.12
C VAL A 169 -8.10 -14.58 25.05
N ALA A 170 -7.46 -15.36 24.15
CA ALA A 170 -6.64 -14.76 23.10
C ALA A 170 -7.51 -14.05 22.04
N ALA A 171 -8.69 -14.59 21.73
CA ALA A 171 -9.64 -13.92 20.83
C ALA A 171 -10.19 -12.65 21.45
N ARG A 172 -10.48 -12.66 22.77
CA ARG A 172 -10.93 -11.47 23.50
C ARG A 172 -9.90 -10.37 23.48
N GLU A 173 -8.65 -10.63 23.87
CA GLU A 173 -7.57 -9.65 23.85
C GLU A 173 -7.34 -9.06 22.44
N MET A 174 -7.40 -9.90 21.40
CA MET A 174 -7.29 -9.44 20.03
C MET A 174 -8.50 -8.62 19.57
N GLY A 175 -9.70 -9.00 19.99
CA GLY A 175 -10.94 -8.27 19.73
C GLY A 175 -10.94 -6.88 20.33
N GLU A 176 -10.54 -6.76 21.61
CA GLU A 176 -10.40 -5.48 22.30
C GLU A 176 -9.35 -4.57 21.63
N ALA A 177 -8.19 -5.12 21.26
CA ALA A 177 -7.16 -4.37 20.57
C ALA A 177 -7.65 -3.83 19.22
N LEU A 178 -8.33 -4.66 18.43
CA LEU A 178 -8.87 -4.30 17.13
C LEU A 178 -10.00 -3.26 17.25
N ALA A 179 -10.90 -3.43 18.23
CA ALA A 179 -11.96 -2.47 18.54
C ALA A 179 -11.38 -1.11 18.95
N SER A 180 -10.33 -1.10 19.79
CA SER A 180 -9.60 0.11 20.16
C SER A 180 -9.01 0.84 18.95
N VAL A 181 -8.41 0.10 18.01
CA VAL A 181 -7.85 0.69 16.78
C VAL A 181 -8.94 1.32 15.91
N PHE A 182 -10.06 0.62 15.72
CA PHE A 182 -11.19 1.15 14.93
C PHE A 182 -11.79 2.40 15.58
N GLU A 183 -11.88 2.44 16.91
CA GLU A 183 -12.38 3.60 17.66
C GLU A 183 -11.41 4.77 17.56
N ASP A 184 -10.12 4.56 17.72
CA ASP A 184 -9.10 5.61 17.55
C ASP A 184 -9.17 6.25 16.16
N GLN A 185 -9.29 5.40 15.11
CA GLN A 185 -9.40 5.88 13.73
C GLN A 185 -10.72 6.64 13.52
N ARG A 186 -11.83 6.16 14.07
CA ARG A 186 -13.14 6.85 14.04
C ARG A 186 -13.06 8.22 14.71
N LEU A 187 -12.50 8.28 15.91
CA LEU A 187 -12.34 9.54 16.64
C LEU A 187 -11.39 10.52 15.92
N ALA A 188 -10.29 10.00 15.34
CA ALA A 188 -9.39 10.80 14.54
C ALA A 188 -10.09 11.39 13.31
N PHE A 189 -10.87 10.57 12.60
CA PHE A 189 -11.66 10.99 11.45
C PHE A 189 -12.67 12.08 11.81
N ASN A 190 -13.37 11.92 12.92
CA ASN A 190 -14.35 12.91 13.40
C ASN A 190 -13.68 14.21 13.85
N ARG A 191 -12.48 14.14 14.45
CA ARG A 191 -11.69 15.35 14.77
C ARG A 191 -11.34 16.17 13.53
N MET A 192 -11.13 15.51 12.40
CA MET A 192 -10.79 16.14 11.10
C MET A 192 -12.01 16.56 10.27
N GLY A 193 -13.18 16.63 10.89
CA GLY A 193 -14.41 17.09 10.26
C GLY A 193 -15.34 15.99 9.77
N GLY A 194 -15.03 14.73 10.04
CA GLY A 194 -15.95 13.62 9.82
C GLY A 194 -17.09 13.57 10.81
N SER A 195 -18.04 12.65 10.58
CA SER A 195 -19.23 12.46 11.44
C SER A 195 -19.63 10.99 11.51
N ILE A 196 -18.66 10.10 11.75
CA ILE A 196 -18.94 8.66 11.90
C ILE A 196 -19.53 8.42 13.29
N GLY A 197 -20.76 7.90 13.35
CA GLY A 197 -21.42 7.47 14.59
C GLY A 197 -20.67 6.29 15.24
N LYS A 198 -20.82 6.15 16.57
CA LYS A 198 -20.42 4.95 17.28
C LYS A 198 -21.56 3.93 17.17
N LEU A 199 -21.27 2.72 16.75
CA LEU A 199 -22.23 1.63 16.70
C LEU A 199 -22.20 0.89 18.06
N GLU A 200 -23.31 0.86 18.75
CA GLU A 200 -23.48 0.07 19.98
C GLU A 200 -23.62 -1.41 19.63
N GLY A 201 -22.99 -2.29 20.43
CA GLY A 201 -22.96 -3.74 20.18
C GLY A 201 -21.82 -4.21 19.30
N GLY A 202 -20.80 -3.33 19.07
CA GLY A 202 -19.60 -3.67 18.32
C GLY A 202 -19.69 -3.38 16.82
N TYR A 203 -18.54 -3.22 16.20
CA TYR A 203 -18.42 -2.94 14.77
C TYR A 203 -17.33 -3.81 14.15
N PHE A 204 -17.68 -4.51 13.07
CA PHE A 204 -16.72 -5.14 12.18
C PHE A 204 -17.04 -4.74 10.74
N PRO A 205 -16.03 -4.39 9.93
CA PRO A 205 -16.26 -3.98 8.55
C PRO A 205 -16.74 -5.15 7.69
N VAL A 206 -17.59 -4.83 6.70
CA VAL A 206 -18.15 -5.81 5.77
C VAL A 206 -17.53 -5.59 4.39
N THR A 207 -17.23 -6.68 3.69
CA THR A 207 -16.91 -6.67 2.26
C THR A 207 -17.87 -7.60 1.54
N HIS A 208 -18.19 -7.29 0.29
CA HIS A 208 -19.15 -8.03 -0.50
C HIS A 208 -18.47 -8.69 -1.70
N ASP A 209 -18.79 -9.96 -1.96
CA ASP A 209 -18.53 -10.60 -3.25
C ASP A 209 -19.64 -10.21 -4.23
N MET A 210 -19.29 -9.35 -5.17
CA MET A 210 -20.23 -8.87 -6.17
C MET A 210 -20.87 -10.01 -6.99
N MET A 211 -20.13 -11.09 -7.27
CA MET A 211 -20.65 -12.23 -8.03
C MET A 211 -21.61 -13.06 -7.19
N ALA A 212 -21.29 -13.28 -5.92
CA ALA A 212 -22.17 -13.98 -4.99
C ALA A 212 -23.49 -13.20 -4.78
N VAL A 213 -23.41 -11.86 -4.62
CA VAL A 213 -24.63 -11.03 -4.49
C VAL A 213 -25.44 -10.99 -5.79
N ARG A 214 -24.81 -10.94 -6.96
CA ARG A 214 -25.48 -11.02 -8.26
C ARG A 214 -26.14 -12.38 -8.56
N SER A 215 -25.71 -13.44 -7.88
CA SER A 215 -26.27 -14.79 -8.09
C SER A 215 -27.67 -14.96 -7.50
N VAL A 216 -28.11 -14.04 -6.66
CA VAL A 216 -29.45 -13.99 -6.07
C VAL A 216 -30.19 -12.72 -6.54
N SER A 217 -31.52 -12.78 -6.58
CA SER A 217 -32.32 -11.60 -6.89
C SER A 217 -32.25 -10.56 -5.77
N LYS A 218 -32.61 -9.30 -6.08
CA LYS A 218 -32.65 -8.22 -5.10
C LYS A 218 -33.59 -8.55 -3.94
N ASP A 219 -34.77 -9.07 -4.26
CA ASP A 219 -35.79 -9.42 -3.27
C ASP A 219 -35.32 -10.58 -2.38
N GLU A 220 -34.68 -11.60 -2.93
CA GLU A 220 -34.11 -12.70 -2.15
C GLU A 220 -33.00 -12.19 -1.22
N TRP A 221 -32.13 -11.28 -1.68
CA TRP A 221 -31.09 -10.69 -0.85
C TRP A 221 -31.68 -9.84 0.30
N ILE A 222 -32.71 -9.01 0.03
CA ILE A 222 -33.39 -8.23 1.04
C ILE A 222 -34.09 -9.15 2.07
N GLN A 223 -34.76 -10.21 1.61
CA GLN A 223 -35.36 -11.21 2.49
C GLN A 223 -34.32 -11.95 3.32
N PHE A 224 -33.16 -12.22 2.77
CA PHE A 224 -32.05 -12.80 3.54
C PHE A 224 -31.59 -11.88 4.67
N MET A 225 -31.57 -10.58 4.44
CA MET A 225 -31.21 -9.59 5.45
C MET A 225 -32.28 -9.38 6.50
N MET A 226 -33.54 -9.18 6.09
CA MET A 226 -34.66 -8.78 6.96
C MET A 226 -35.38 -9.98 7.58
N GLY A 227 -35.32 -11.16 6.99
CA GLY A 227 -36.14 -12.33 7.31
C GLY A 227 -37.45 -12.39 6.54
N THR A 228 -38.04 -13.58 6.47
CA THR A 228 -39.28 -13.85 5.69
C THR A 228 -40.55 -13.30 6.35
N GLU A 229 -40.54 -13.15 7.68
CA GLU A 229 -41.72 -12.66 8.42
C GLU A 229 -41.98 -11.15 8.30
N ARG A 230 -41.00 -10.37 7.86
CA ARG A 230 -41.07 -8.89 7.80
C ARG A 230 -41.08 -8.30 6.40
N ALA A 231 -40.96 -9.09 5.36
CA ALA A 231 -41.15 -8.61 3.99
C ALA A 231 -42.65 -8.33 3.74
N GLY A 232 -43.02 -7.09 4.09
CA GLY A 232 -44.42 -6.67 4.16
C GLY A 232 -45.24 -7.01 2.96
N GLY A 233 -46.30 -7.82 3.15
CA GLY A 233 -47.58 -7.73 2.47
C GLY A 233 -47.64 -8.06 0.99
N ARG A 234 -46.64 -8.63 0.36
CA ARG A 234 -46.71 -9.24 -0.98
C ARG A 234 -46.93 -10.72 -0.87
N ASP A 235 -48.12 -11.16 -1.25
CA ASP A 235 -48.49 -12.54 -1.38
C ASP A 235 -47.51 -13.26 -2.32
N VAL A 236 -46.45 -13.85 -1.74
CA VAL A 236 -45.54 -14.69 -2.49
C VAL A 236 -46.08 -16.11 -2.37
N SER A 237 -46.93 -16.47 -3.32
CA SER A 237 -47.33 -17.86 -3.58
C SER A 237 -46.11 -18.64 -4.11
N ALA A 238 -45.14 -18.88 -3.30
CA ALA A 238 -44.03 -19.81 -3.52
C ALA A 238 -44.05 -20.88 -2.41
N PRO A 239 -43.91 -22.16 -2.75
CA PRO A 239 -44.06 -23.26 -1.78
C PRO A 239 -42.93 -23.19 -0.76
N THR A 240 -43.33 -23.16 0.53
CA THR A 240 -42.63 -23.63 1.70
C THR A 240 -41.09 -23.53 1.68
N LYS A 241 -40.57 -22.33 1.75
CA LYS A 241 -39.27 -22.13 2.42
C LYS A 241 -39.56 -21.80 3.88
N GLU A 242 -38.96 -22.58 4.78
CA GLU A 242 -39.04 -22.37 6.24
C GLU A 242 -38.84 -20.90 6.59
N ALA A 243 -39.67 -20.41 7.51
CA ALA A 243 -39.57 -19.05 8.04
C ALA A 243 -38.14 -18.83 8.56
N ARG A 244 -37.38 -17.95 7.91
CA ARG A 244 -36.00 -17.69 8.28
C ARG A 244 -35.92 -16.38 9.06
N PRO A 245 -35.29 -16.39 10.26
CA PRO A 245 -35.10 -15.16 11.01
C PRO A 245 -34.13 -14.23 10.23
N GLY A 246 -34.45 -12.93 10.17
CA GLY A 246 -33.57 -11.94 9.57
C GLY A 246 -32.24 -11.82 10.30
N LEU A 247 -31.20 -11.38 9.60
CA LEU A 247 -29.84 -11.24 10.15
C LEU A 247 -29.62 -9.87 10.80
N ILE A 248 -30.34 -8.84 10.40
CA ILE A 248 -30.19 -7.48 10.91
C ILE A 248 -31.16 -7.18 12.06
N ASP A 249 -30.70 -6.32 12.97
CA ASP A 249 -31.47 -5.84 14.13
C ASP A 249 -32.29 -4.61 13.73
N VAL A 250 -33.38 -4.84 13.01
CA VAL A 250 -34.24 -3.79 12.42
C VAL A 250 -34.75 -2.80 13.48
N GLU A 251 -35.03 -3.27 14.70
CA GLU A 251 -35.63 -2.44 15.75
C GLU A 251 -34.65 -1.40 16.29
N ASN A 252 -33.38 -1.72 16.32
CA ASN A 252 -32.31 -0.88 16.82
C ASN A 252 -31.42 -0.27 15.74
N MET A 253 -31.82 -0.41 14.46
CA MET A 253 -31.13 0.30 13.38
C MET A 253 -31.55 1.76 13.35
N ILE A 254 -30.59 2.64 13.47
CA ILE A 254 -30.77 4.08 13.51
C ILE A 254 -30.48 4.68 12.13
N ASP A 255 -31.41 5.44 11.62
CA ASP A 255 -31.22 6.28 10.47
C ASP A 255 -30.26 7.43 10.79
N ASN A 256 -29.12 7.47 10.11
CA ASN A 256 -28.08 8.47 10.35
C ASN A 256 -28.51 9.91 10.02
N GLU A 257 -29.55 10.10 9.25
CA GLU A 257 -30.10 11.42 8.90
C GLU A 257 -30.93 12.00 10.04
N THR A 258 -31.77 11.17 10.65
CA THR A 258 -32.70 11.59 11.69
C THR A 258 -32.25 11.25 13.12
N GLY A 259 -31.39 10.24 13.28
CA GLY A 259 -31.01 9.70 14.58
C GLY A 259 -32.14 8.89 15.25
N LEU A 260 -33.21 8.56 14.51
CA LEU A 260 -34.35 7.74 14.94
C LEU A 260 -34.31 6.37 14.24
N PRO A 261 -35.01 5.34 14.75
CA PRO A 261 -35.14 4.05 14.10
C PRO A 261 -35.68 4.19 12.67
N PHE A 262 -35.19 3.36 11.76
CA PHE A 262 -35.71 3.32 10.39
C PHE A 262 -37.20 2.99 10.36
N THR A 263 -37.96 3.65 9.48
CA THR A 263 -39.24 3.11 9.06
C THR A 263 -39.04 1.90 8.17
N PRO A 264 -39.96 0.89 8.16
CA PRO A 264 -39.82 -0.29 7.29
C PRO A 264 -39.61 0.07 5.81
N GLN A 265 -40.34 1.06 5.30
CA GLN A 265 -40.22 1.50 3.90
C GLN A 265 -38.84 2.15 3.61
N LYS A 266 -38.35 3.02 4.53
CA LYS A 266 -37.04 3.66 4.35
C LYS A 266 -35.91 2.65 4.43
N LEU A 267 -36.03 1.62 5.28
CA LEU A 267 -35.07 0.55 5.40
C LEU A 267 -35.00 -0.30 4.12
N GLU A 268 -36.16 -0.67 3.55
CA GLU A 268 -36.22 -1.43 2.30
C GLU A 268 -35.57 -0.66 1.14
N ILE A 269 -35.83 0.65 1.05
CA ILE A 269 -35.18 1.53 0.05
C ILE A 269 -33.67 1.57 0.27
N ALA A 270 -33.21 1.69 1.53
CA ALA A 270 -31.79 1.71 1.84
C ALA A 270 -31.09 0.40 1.45
N LEU A 271 -31.70 -0.76 1.75
CA LEU A 271 -31.18 -2.07 1.37
C LEU A 271 -31.22 -2.28 -0.15
N SER A 272 -32.30 -1.82 -0.84
CA SER A 272 -32.38 -1.84 -2.30
C SER A 272 -31.24 -1.04 -2.95
N ASN A 273 -30.99 0.17 -2.47
CA ASN A 273 -29.88 1.02 -2.93
C ASN A 273 -28.51 0.37 -2.66
N MET A 274 -28.37 -0.33 -1.53
CA MET A 274 -27.16 -1.05 -1.18
C MET A 274 -26.92 -2.23 -2.14
N TYR A 275 -27.93 -3.04 -2.43
CA TYR A 275 -27.83 -4.11 -3.42
C TYR A 275 -27.40 -3.56 -4.80
N ASP A 276 -28.01 -2.48 -5.26
CA ASP A 276 -27.66 -1.84 -6.54
C ASP A 276 -26.22 -1.31 -6.54
N ALA A 277 -25.78 -0.73 -5.42
CA ALA A 277 -24.41 -0.27 -5.29
C ALA A 277 -23.39 -1.43 -5.32
N ILE A 278 -23.67 -2.54 -4.65
CA ILE A 278 -22.82 -3.74 -4.64
C ILE A 278 -22.76 -4.36 -6.04
N THR A 279 -23.92 -4.59 -6.66
CA THR A 279 -24.02 -5.29 -7.96
C THR A 279 -23.51 -4.45 -9.13
N SER A 280 -23.57 -3.11 -9.04
CA SER A 280 -23.01 -2.21 -10.04
C SER A 280 -21.54 -1.85 -9.81
N ASN A 281 -20.87 -2.45 -8.82
CA ASN A 281 -19.53 -2.08 -8.40
C ASN A 281 -19.39 -0.58 -8.07
N ASN A 282 -20.36 -0.04 -7.37
CA ASN A 282 -20.50 1.39 -7.04
C ASN A 282 -20.65 2.33 -8.25
N ALA A 283 -20.99 1.82 -9.44
CA ALA A 283 -21.22 2.66 -10.62
C ALA A 283 -22.43 3.59 -10.43
N THR A 284 -23.40 3.19 -9.59
CA THR A 284 -24.57 3.99 -9.20
C THR A 284 -24.26 5.06 -8.14
N ARG A 285 -23.09 5.00 -7.49
CA ARG A 285 -22.66 6.03 -6.56
C ARG A 285 -22.06 7.20 -7.31
N SER A 286 -22.37 8.41 -6.86
CA SER A 286 -21.69 9.63 -7.31
C SER A 286 -20.18 9.44 -7.17
N LYS A 287 -19.42 9.69 -8.23
CA LYS A 287 -17.95 9.60 -8.21
C LYS A 287 -17.41 10.42 -7.03
N PRO A 288 -16.39 9.94 -6.29
CA PRO A 288 -15.71 10.75 -5.29
C PRO A 288 -15.24 12.05 -5.96
N GLY A 289 -15.78 13.20 -5.54
CA GLY A 289 -15.48 14.49 -6.14
C GLY A 289 -16.53 15.06 -7.10
N GLY A 290 -17.67 14.41 -7.29
CA GLY A 290 -18.80 14.98 -8.04
C GLY A 290 -19.43 16.19 -7.32
N PHE A 291 -19.97 17.13 -8.08
CA PHE A 291 -20.58 18.38 -7.64
C PHE A 291 -21.95 18.19 -6.94
N GLY A 292 -22.03 17.34 -5.94
CA GLY A 292 -23.24 17.16 -5.15
C GLY A 292 -22.92 17.35 -3.66
N GLY A 293 -23.76 18.05 -2.91
CA GLY A 293 -23.53 18.52 -1.55
C GLY A 293 -23.13 17.48 -0.49
N ASN A 294 -23.19 16.19 -0.76
CA ASN A 294 -22.75 15.09 0.12
C ASN A 294 -21.39 14.49 -0.30
N GLY A 295 -20.67 15.09 -1.25
CA GLY A 295 -19.46 14.53 -1.85
C GLY A 295 -18.14 14.75 -1.09
N SER A 296 -18.14 15.35 0.11
CA SER A 296 -16.89 15.50 0.87
C SER A 296 -16.45 14.17 1.45
N LEU A 297 -15.13 13.89 1.47
CA LEU A 297 -14.56 12.70 2.07
C LEU A 297 -15.02 12.53 3.53
N ALA A 298 -15.11 13.65 4.26
CA ALA A 298 -15.60 13.70 5.64
C ALA A 298 -17.04 13.21 5.81
N SER A 299 -17.90 13.31 4.78
CA SER A 299 -19.30 12.87 4.81
C SER A 299 -19.47 11.43 4.30
N GLN A 300 -18.67 10.98 3.36
CA GLN A 300 -18.87 9.71 2.64
C GLN A 300 -18.86 8.45 3.54
N ARG A 301 -18.14 8.46 4.66
CA ARG A 301 -18.08 7.30 5.56
C ARG A 301 -19.19 7.28 6.61
N ALA A 302 -19.94 8.36 6.81
CA ALA A 302 -21.08 8.39 7.72
C ALA A 302 -22.23 7.50 7.21
N ASP A 303 -22.44 7.47 5.89
CA ASP A 303 -23.57 6.80 5.25
C ASP A 303 -23.44 5.26 5.22
N HIS A 304 -22.27 4.69 5.58
CA HIS A 304 -21.98 3.26 5.41
C HIS A 304 -22.16 2.40 6.66
N ARG A 305 -22.53 2.98 7.80
CA ARG A 305 -22.58 2.26 9.07
C ARG A 305 -24.00 2.21 9.65
N PHE A 306 -25.01 2.01 8.81
CA PHE A 306 -26.37 1.89 9.28
C PHE A 306 -26.79 0.46 9.61
N ILE A 307 -26.11 -0.58 9.04
CA ILE A 307 -26.44 -1.97 9.31
C ILE A 307 -25.98 -2.36 10.70
N LYS A 308 -26.94 -2.77 11.55
CA LYS A 308 -26.71 -3.42 12.83
C LYS A 308 -27.10 -4.90 12.72
N TRP A 309 -26.16 -5.77 12.97
CA TRP A 309 -26.41 -7.21 13.00
C TRP A 309 -27.07 -7.61 14.31
N LYS A 310 -27.93 -8.63 14.31
CA LYS A 310 -28.56 -9.16 15.50
C LYS A 310 -27.52 -9.68 16.50
N ASN A 311 -26.53 -10.36 16.00
CA ASN A 311 -25.39 -10.89 16.75
C ASN A 311 -24.22 -11.21 15.81
N ALA A 312 -23.13 -11.69 16.36
CA ALA A 312 -21.92 -12.05 15.59
C ALA A 312 -22.17 -13.19 14.61
N ASP A 313 -22.98 -14.18 14.96
CA ASP A 313 -23.25 -15.34 14.10
C ASP A 313 -24.06 -14.93 12.86
N ALA A 314 -25.00 -13.98 13.00
CA ALA A 314 -25.72 -13.39 11.86
C ALA A 314 -24.77 -12.66 10.90
N PHE A 315 -23.79 -11.92 11.41
CA PHE A 315 -22.74 -11.32 10.61
C PHE A 315 -21.88 -12.38 9.90
N LEU A 316 -21.44 -13.42 10.62
CA LEU A 316 -20.61 -14.50 10.06
C LEU A 316 -21.36 -15.28 8.99
N GLU A 317 -22.66 -15.52 9.19
CA GLU A 317 -23.52 -16.17 8.19
C GLU A 317 -23.58 -15.36 6.89
N TYR A 318 -23.82 -14.05 6.99
CA TYR A 318 -23.76 -13.15 5.84
C TYR A 318 -22.38 -13.17 5.17
N ASN A 319 -21.31 -13.06 5.95
CA ASN A 319 -19.94 -13.03 5.42
C ASN A 319 -19.57 -14.36 4.73
N ASN A 320 -20.04 -15.49 5.23
CA ASN A 320 -19.79 -16.79 4.60
C ASN A 320 -20.50 -16.94 3.24
N GLN A 321 -21.67 -16.33 3.07
CA GLN A 321 -22.45 -16.41 1.84
C GLN A 321 -22.10 -15.32 0.83
N PHE A 322 -21.90 -14.10 1.29
CA PHE A 322 -21.75 -12.91 0.43
C PHE A 322 -20.47 -12.11 0.69
N GLY A 323 -19.62 -12.57 1.61
CA GLY A 323 -18.37 -11.89 1.93
C GLY A 323 -17.32 -12.06 0.84
N GLY A 324 -16.64 -10.96 0.50
CA GLY A 324 -15.64 -10.96 -0.57
C GLY A 324 -14.23 -11.35 -0.16
N LYS A 325 -13.92 -11.43 1.15
CA LYS A 325 -12.56 -11.67 1.66
C LYS A 325 -12.57 -12.37 3.00
N GLU A 326 -11.42 -12.96 3.38
CA GLU A 326 -11.22 -13.48 4.74
C GLU A 326 -11.29 -12.35 5.78
N LEU A 327 -11.88 -12.61 6.95
CA LEU A 327 -12.13 -11.62 8.01
C LEU A 327 -10.88 -10.84 8.42
N PHE A 328 -9.73 -11.49 8.50
CA PHE A 328 -8.46 -10.82 8.78
C PHE A 328 -8.10 -9.79 7.70
N ASP A 329 -8.23 -10.14 6.42
CA ASP A 329 -7.95 -9.24 5.32
C ASP A 329 -8.95 -8.07 5.26
N VAL A 330 -10.19 -8.30 5.69
CA VAL A 330 -11.22 -7.26 5.84
C VAL A 330 -10.82 -6.26 6.92
N ALA A 331 -10.41 -6.74 8.10
CA ALA A 331 -9.98 -5.88 9.20
C ALA A 331 -8.76 -5.03 8.82
N ILE A 332 -7.72 -5.65 8.26
CA ILE A 332 -6.51 -4.95 7.84
C ILE A 332 -6.80 -3.97 6.69
N GLY A 333 -7.61 -4.38 5.71
CA GLY A 333 -8.04 -3.50 4.61
C GLY A 333 -8.81 -2.27 5.09
N HIS A 334 -9.62 -2.42 6.12
CA HIS A 334 -10.32 -1.30 6.76
C HIS A 334 -9.33 -0.31 7.41
N ILE A 335 -8.36 -0.82 8.18
CA ILE A 335 -7.31 0.00 8.81
C ILE A 335 -6.53 0.80 7.74
N HIS A 336 -6.16 0.16 6.64
CA HIS A 336 -5.49 0.84 5.52
C HIS A 336 -6.34 1.94 4.90
N SER A 337 -7.60 1.62 4.61
CA SER A 337 -8.52 2.56 4.00
C SER A 337 -8.78 3.78 4.91
N MET A 338 -8.93 3.55 6.22
CA MET A 338 -9.07 4.64 7.19
C MET A 338 -7.79 5.46 7.32
N SER A 339 -6.62 4.83 7.35
CA SER A 339 -5.32 5.52 7.42
C SER A 339 -5.10 6.44 6.21
N ARG A 340 -5.48 5.98 5.02
CA ARG A 340 -5.45 6.78 3.79
C ARG A 340 -6.36 8.00 3.88
N ASP A 341 -7.59 7.81 4.33
CA ASP A 341 -8.56 8.89 4.42
C ASP A 341 -8.16 9.91 5.49
N LEU A 342 -7.59 9.46 6.63
CA LEU A 342 -7.03 10.34 7.66
C LEU A 342 -5.88 11.19 7.12
N ALA A 343 -4.99 10.61 6.34
CA ALA A 343 -3.89 11.35 5.69
C ALA A 343 -4.40 12.45 4.75
N LEU A 344 -5.42 12.13 3.96
CA LEU A 344 -6.05 13.10 3.05
C LEU A 344 -6.76 14.22 3.81
N LEU A 345 -7.48 13.90 4.89
CA LEU A 345 -8.17 14.88 5.72
C LEU A 345 -7.18 15.80 6.45
N GLU A 346 -6.11 15.24 7.00
CA GLU A 346 -5.07 16.03 7.67
C GLU A 346 -4.40 16.98 6.70
N ARG A 347 -4.01 16.47 5.52
CA ARG A 347 -3.23 17.26 4.56
C ARG A 347 -4.06 18.29 3.81
N PHE A 348 -5.27 17.93 3.39
CA PHE A 348 -6.08 18.71 2.47
C PHE A 348 -7.40 19.20 3.05
N GLY A 349 -7.69 18.89 4.31
CA GLY A 349 -8.93 19.26 4.99
C GLY A 349 -10.12 18.35 4.66
N PRO A 350 -11.31 18.65 5.22
CA PRO A 350 -12.52 17.83 5.11
C PRO A 350 -12.97 17.50 3.68
N ASN A 351 -12.58 18.32 2.71
CA ASN A 351 -12.82 18.08 1.29
C ASN A 351 -11.51 18.18 0.49
N PRO A 352 -10.73 17.10 0.39
CA PRO A 352 -9.46 17.08 -0.33
C PRO A 352 -9.55 17.51 -1.79
N ALA A 353 -10.64 17.17 -2.49
CA ALA A 353 -10.87 17.57 -3.88
C ALA A 353 -10.96 19.09 -4.05
N THR A 354 -11.51 19.79 -3.06
CA THR A 354 -11.60 21.26 -3.07
C THR A 354 -10.21 21.89 -2.91
N THR A 355 -9.37 21.36 -1.99
CA THR A 355 -7.98 21.85 -1.86
C THR A 355 -7.18 21.55 -3.12
N LYS A 356 -7.30 20.36 -3.71
CA LYS A 356 -6.65 20.04 -4.98
C LYS A 356 -6.97 21.08 -6.06
N ARG A 357 -8.26 21.37 -6.29
CA ARG A 357 -8.67 22.38 -7.26
C ARG A 357 -8.16 23.77 -6.93
N TYR A 358 -8.20 24.16 -5.66
CA TYR A 358 -7.69 25.43 -5.22
C TYR A 358 -6.19 25.60 -5.54
N LEU A 359 -5.39 24.56 -5.32
CA LEU A 359 -3.97 24.53 -5.66
C LEU A 359 -3.73 24.63 -7.17
N GLN A 360 -4.49 23.91 -7.97
CA GLN A 360 -4.42 23.98 -9.43
C GLN A 360 -4.77 25.38 -9.94
N GLN A 361 -5.86 25.98 -9.43
CA GLN A 361 -6.24 27.36 -9.76
C GLN A 361 -5.21 28.39 -9.32
N TYR A 362 -4.55 28.17 -8.17
CA TYR A 362 -3.45 29.02 -7.72
C TYR A 362 -2.27 28.96 -8.70
N LEU A 363 -1.87 27.78 -9.13
CA LEU A 363 -0.80 27.61 -10.12
C LEU A 363 -1.16 28.24 -11.47
N ASP A 364 -2.38 28.05 -11.96
CA ASP A 364 -2.86 28.63 -13.22
C ASP A 364 -2.86 30.17 -13.16
N ARG A 365 -3.26 30.75 -12.02
CA ARG A 365 -3.19 32.21 -11.78
C ARG A 365 -1.76 32.70 -11.80
N GLU A 366 -0.83 32.02 -11.14
CA GLU A 366 0.59 32.38 -11.14
C GLU A 366 1.19 32.32 -12.55
N ALA A 367 0.80 31.33 -13.36
CA ALA A 367 1.22 31.23 -14.75
C ALA A 367 0.70 32.40 -15.58
N GLY A 368 -0.57 32.78 -15.40
CA GLY A 368 -1.13 33.95 -16.07
C GLY A 368 -0.47 35.29 -15.67
N LEU A 369 -0.06 35.43 -14.40
CA LEU A 369 0.64 36.64 -13.91
C LEU A 369 2.07 36.76 -14.42
N ARG A 370 2.81 35.64 -14.50
CA ARG A 370 4.22 35.65 -14.94
C ARG A 370 4.38 35.84 -16.44
N LYS A 371 3.36 35.52 -17.25
CA LYS A 371 3.37 35.59 -18.72
C LYS A 371 4.57 34.89 -19.37
N ASP A 372 5.02 33.79 -18.75
CA ASP A 372 6.13 32.95 -19.19
C ASP A 372 5.56 31.61 -19.73
N GLU A 373 5.69 31.37 -21.02
CA GLU A 373 5.18 30.18 -21.71
C GLU A 373 5.81 28.89 -21.15
N LYS A 374 7.10 28.93 -20.79
CA LYS A 374 7.77 27.77 -20.21
C LYS A 374 7.20 27.42 -18.84
N PHE A 375 6.98 28.43 -18.00
CA PHE A 375 6.36 28.25 -16.69
C PHE A 375 4.90 27.77 -16.82
N ALA A 376 4.16 28.28 -17.79
CA ALA A 376 2.79 27.82 -18.08
C ALA A 376 2.74 26.35 -18.51
N ASP A 377 3.68 25.89 -19.34
CA ASP A 377 3.82 24.48 -19.70
C ASP A 377 4.19 23.60 -18.49
N GLU A 378 5.11 24.06 -17.63
CA GLU A 378 5.45 23.39 -16.37
C GLU A 378 4.25 23.27 -15.43
N VAL A 379 3.41 24.30 -15.32
CA VAL A 379 2.16 24.31 -14.54
C VAL A 379 1.17 23.29 -15.11
N SER A 380 0.96 23.28 -16.44
CA SER A 380 0.06 22.32 -17.09
C SER A 380 0.47 20.86 -16.81
N LYS A 381 1.77 20.55 -16.95
CA LYS A 381 2.34 19.24 -16.63
C LYS A 381 2.20 18.90 -15.15
N ALA A 382 2.37 19.88 -14.26
CA ALA A 382 2.20 19.70 -12.82
C ALA A 382 0.75 19.41 -12.46
N ASN A 383 -0.21 20.11 -13.04
CA ASN A 383 -1.65 19.89 -12.81
C ASN A 383 -2.07 18.48 -13.21
N ALA A 384 -1.59 17.97 -14.36
CA ALA A 384 -1.84 16.60 -14.80
C ALA A 384 -1.24 15.55 -13.82
N LYS A 385 -0.03 15.82 -13.29
CA LYS A 385 0.59 14.95 -12.27
C LYS A 385 -0.14 15.00 -10.94
N ILE A 386 -0.62 16.18 -10.52
CA ILE A 386 -1.43 16.35 -9.31
C ILE A 386 -2.70 15.51 -9.42
N ASP A 387 -3.37 15.50 -10.57
CA ASP A 387 -4.54 14.65 -10.80
C ASP A 387 -4.18 13.17 -10.67
N THR A 388 -3.09 12.74 -11.29
CA THR A 388 -2.58 11.37 -11.18
C THR A 388 -2.28 11.01 -9.71
N PHE A 389 -1.52 11.83 -8.98
CA PHE A 389 -1.20 11.56 -7.57
C PHE A 389 -2.45 11.56 -6.68
N TYR A 390 -3.42 12.41 -6.97
CA TYR A 390 -4.69 12.40 -6.25
C TYR A 390 -5.47 11.10 -6.48
N GLU A 391 -5.48 10.56 -7.71
CA GLU A 391 -6.07 9.25 -8.00
C GLU A 391 -5.36 8.12 -7.23
N TYR A 392 -4.04 8.16 -7.13
CA TYR A 392 -3.27 7.21 -6.30
C TYR A 392 -3.62 7.34 -4.82
N ASN A 393 -3.65 8.57 -4.28
CA ASN A 393 -3.98 8.82 -2.88
C ASN A 393 -5.41 8.43 -2.52
N THR A 394 -6.37 8.53 -3.44
CA THR A 394 -7.76 8.09 -3.23
C THR A 394 -7.98 6.62 -3.52
N GLY A 395 -7.01 5.95 -4.16
CA GLY A 395 -7.14 4.57 -4.63
C GLY A 395 -8.02 4.42 -5.88
N ALA A 396 -8.39 5.52 -6.52
CA ALA A 396 -9.21 5.50 -7.75
C ALA A 396 -8.51 4.80 -8.92
N ASN A 397 -7.19 4.89 -8.98
CA ASN A 397 -6.36 4.21 -9.97
C ASN A 397 -6.31 2.68 -9.79
N LEU A 398 -6.65 2.16 -8.60
CA LEU A 398 -6.69 0.72 -8.32
C LEU A 398 -8.01 0.08 -8.78
N ALA A 399 -9.04 0.88 -9.06
CA ALA A 399 -10.32 0.39 -9.52
C ALA A 399 -10.20 -0.04 -11.00
N PRO A 400 -10.34 -1.34 -11.32
CA PRO A 400 -10.21 -1.81 -12.69
C PRO A 400 -11.37 -1.31 -13.56
N ILE A 401 -11.08 -0.94 -14.81
CA ILE A 401 -12.10 -0.60 -15.81
C ILE A 401 -12.92 -1.84 -16.15
N SER A 402 -12.26 -3.00 -16.25
CA SER A 402 -12.88 -4.31 -16.40
C SER A 402 -12.31 -5.25 -15.35
N SER A 403 -13.14 -5.69 -14.41
CA SER A 403 -12.72 -6.60 -13.34
C SER A 403 -12.27 -7.96 -13.89
N ARG A 404 -12.89 -8.47 -14.97
CA ARG A 404 -12.52 -9.75 -15.60
C ARG A 404 -11.13 -9.69 -16.19
N TRP A 405 -10.86 -8.72 -17.06
CA TRP A 405 -9.56 -8.56 -17.70
C TRP A 405 -8.47 -8.16 -16.71
N GLY A 406 -8.77 -7.25 -15.78
CA GLY A 406 -7.86 -6.89 -14.71
C GLY A 406 -7.41 -8.09 -13.88
N ASN A 407 -8.34 -8.97 -13.49
CA ASN A 407 -8.01 -10.18 -12.73
C ASN A 407 -7.21 -11.21 -13.55
N VAL A 408 -7.53 -11.41 -14.84
CA VAL A 408 -6.78 -12.32 -15.71
C VAL A 408 -5.34 -11.86 -15.86
N PHE A 409 -5.11 -10.59 -16.21
CA PHE A 409 -3.76 -10.07 -16.37
C PHE A 409 -2.98 -9.97 -15.04
N ALA A 410 -3.65 -9.65 -13.94
CA ALA A 410 -3.04 -9.69 -12.62
C ALA A 410 -2.60 -11.12 -12.27
N GLY A 411 -3.44 -12.11 -12.51
CA GLY A 411 -3.11 -13.52 -12.33
C GLY A 411 -1.92 -13.98 -13.19
N ILE A 412 -1.87 -13.55 -14.45
CA ILE A 412 -0.70 -13.81 -15.33
C ILE A 412 0.57 -13.18 -14.76
N ARG A 413 0.50 -11.94 -14.28
CA ARG A 413 1.66 -11.28 -13.67
C ARG A 413 2.13 -11.99 -12.41
N ASP A 414 1.23 -12.46 -11.54
CA ASP A 414 1.58 -13.25 -10.35
C ASP A 414 2.30 -14.54 -10.72
N LEU A 415 1.83 -15.26 -11.73
CA LEU A 415 2.48 -16.47 -12.23
C LEU A 415 3.87 -16.16 -12.81
N LEU A 416 4.00 -15.08 -13.59
CA LEU A 416 5.28 -14.62 -14.11
C LEU A 416 6.26 -14.28 -13.00
N GLN A 417 5.80 -13.59 -11.94
CA GLN A 417 6.62 -13.31 -10.77
C GLN A 417 7.06 -14.56 -10.05
N SER A 418 6.15 -15.51 -9.84
CA SER A 418 6.48 -16.78 -9.20
C SER A 418 7.51 -17.60 -9.97
N GLY A 419 7.52 -17.50 -11.31
CA GLY A 419 8.51 -18.13 -12.19
C GLY A 419 9.82 -17.36 -12.33
N GLN A 420 9.86 -16.06 -12.06
CA GLN A 420 11.02 -15.20 -12.39
C GLN A 420 11.73 -14.60 -11.16
N LEU A 421 11.02 -14.30 -10.06
CA LEU A 421 11.60 -13.62 -8.90
C LEU A 421 12.19 -14.56 -7.84
N GLY A 422 12.19 -15.87 -8.01
CA GLY A 422 12.79 -16.80 -7.04
C GLY A 422 14.29 -16.57 -6.78
N SER A 423 15.01 -15.97 -7.72
CA SER A 423 16.44 -15.59 -7.58
C SER A 423 16.64 -14.11 -7.20
N ALA A 424 15.60 -13.32 -7.07
CA ALA A 424 15.69 -11.89 -6.73
C ALA A 424 16.31 -11.63 -5.34
N PHE A 425 16.25 -12.61 -4.44
CA PHE A 425 16.97 -12.59 -3.17
C PHE A 425 18.46 -12.29 -3.33
N LEU A 426 19.12 -12.82 -4.38
CA LEU A 426 20.51 -12.56 -4.63
C LEU A 426 20.78 -11.09 -5.04
N SER A 427 19.80 -10.42 -5.64
CA SER A 427 19.87 -8.97 -5.92
C SER A 427 19.59 -8.11 -4.67
N ALA A 428 18.87 -8.64 -3.69
CA ALA A 428 18.52 -7.93 -2.46
C ALA A 428 19.73 -7.65 -1.54
N PHE A 429 20.91 -8.24 -1.82
CA PHE A 429 22.17 -7.82 -1.16
C PHE A 429 22.50 -6.35 -1.42
N GLY A 430 21.99 -5.75 -2.50
CA GLY A 430 22.05 -4.31 -2.74
C GLY A 430 21.46 -3.47 -1.59
N ASP A 431 20.50 -4.02 -0.82
CA ASP A 431 19.94 -3.36 0.37
C ASP A 431 20.98 -3.10 1.47
N LEU A 432 22.07 -3.88 1.51
CA LEU A 432 23.18 -3.60 2.44
C LEU A 432 23.90 -2.29 2.10
N ALA A 433 24.03 -1.99 0.80
CA ALA A 433 24.62 -0.74 0.35
C ALA A 433 23.74 0.46 0.73
N THR A 434 22.43 0.38 0.42
CA THR A 434 21.49 1.46 0.75
C THR A 434 21.36 1.66 2.26
N GLN A 435 21.35 0.57 3.05
CA GLN A 435 21.35 0.67 4.51
C GLN A 435 22.63 1.34 5.04
N ASN A 436 23.79 1.00 4.49
CA ASN A 436 25.05 1.62 4.91
C ASN A 436 25.05 3.11 4.63
N VAL A 437 24.60 3.52 3.44
CA VAL A 437 24.49 4.94 3.06
C VAL A 437 23.45 5.68 3.92
N ALA A 438 22.30 5.06 4.21
CA ALA A 438 21.26 5.65 5.06
C ALA A 438 21.76 5.84 6.50
N ARG A 439 22.48 4.84 7.06
CA ARG A 439 23.10 4.92 8.39
C ARG A 439 24.11 6.06 8.46
N ALA A 440 25.03 6.14 7.49
CA ALA A 440 26.00 7.22 7.42
C ALA A 440 25.32 8.60 7.36
N SER A 441 24.23 8.69 6.60
CA SER A 441 23.46 9.92 6.45
C SER A 441 22.77 10.35 7.75
N ALA A 442 22.24 9.41 8.52
CA ALA A 442 21.56 9.65 9.80
C ALA A 442 22.53 9.72 11.00
N GLY A 443 23.85 9.47 10.78
CA GLY A 443 24.84 9.43 11.85
C GLY A 443 24.87 8.13 12.66
N ILE A 444 24.19 7.08 12.20
CA ILE A 444 24.12 5.77 12.87
C ILE A 444 25.41 4.98 12.58
N PRO A 445 25.98 4.25 13.56
CA PRO A 445 27.16 3.41 13.33
C PRO A 445 26.93 2.37 12.23
N GLN A 446 27.90 2.22 11.31
CA GLN A 446 27.78 1.35 10.14
C GLN A 446 28.21 -0.11 10.43
N ILE A 447 28.88 -0.35 11.55
CA ILE A 447 29.45 -1.66 11.90
C ILE A 447 28.35 -2.66 12.27
N GLY A 448 28.47 -3.88 11.75
CA GLY A 448 27.57 -4.99 12.11
C GLY A 448 26.21 -5.02 11.41
N THR A 449 26.02 -4.23 10.34
CA THR A 449 24.74 -4.19 9.57
C THR A 449 24.29 -5.58 9.12
N LEU A 450 25.18 -6.36 8.50
CA LEU A 450 24.86 -7.71 8.01
C LEU A 450 24.49 -8.66 9.15
N THR A 451 25.27 -8.66 10.24
CA THR A 451 25.00 -9.53 11.39
C THR A 451 23.67 -9.20 12.06
N LYS A 452 23.28 -7.92 12.13
CA LYS A 452 22.00 -7.46 12.66
C LYS A 452 20.82 -7.92 11.78
N ILE A 453 20.97 -7.85 10.47
CA ILE A 453 19.96 -8.36 9.53
C ILE A 453 19.85 -9.89 9.63
N LEU A 454 20.95 -10.62 9.54
CA LEU A 454 20.96 -12.08 9.63
C LEU A 454 20.35 -12.57 10.95
N ARG A 455 20.62 -11.87 12.05
CA ARG A 455 20.02 -12.14 13.33
C ARG A 455 18.50 -11.94 13.35
N ASN A 456 17.96 -11.04 12.55
CA ASN A 456 16.51 -10.81 12.41
C ASN A 456 15.84 -11.78 11.40
N VAL A 457 16.57 -12.34 10.46
CA VAL A 457 16.08 -13.37 9.52
C VAL A 457 15.90 -14.74 10.18
N SER A 458 16.68 -15.02 11.26
CA SER A 458 16.63 -16.32 11.93
C SER A 458 15.23 -16.72 12.41
N PRO A 459 14.68 -17.88 12.00
CA PRO A 459 13.33 -18.32 12.36
C PRO A 459 13.10 -18.43 13.87
N ILE A 460 14.11 -18.78 14.61
CA ILE A 460 14.03 -19.02 16.08
C ILE A 460 13.83 -17.69 16.84
N GLN A 461 14.36 -16.61 16.34
CA GLN A 461 14.27 -15.30 16.97
C GLN A 461 13.27 -14.36 16.30
N ALA A 462 12.80 -14.69 15.10
CA ALA A 462 11.89 -13.84 14.29
C ALA A 462 10.58 -13.52 15.02
N THR A 463 10.09 -14.41 15.89
CA THR A 463 8.83 -14.19 16.63
C THR A 463 8.97 -13.09 17.68
N LYS A 464 9.94 -13.21 18.59
CA LYS A 464 10.17 -12.21 19.66
C LYS A 464 10.58 -10.84 19.13
N LYS A 465 11.35 -10.81 18.03
CA LYS A 465 11.80 -9.56 17.41
C LYS A 465 10.74 -8.92 16.52
N GLY A 466 9.90 -9.73 15.89
CA GLY A 466 8.72 -9.23 15.22
C GLY A 466 7.77 -8.54 16.20
N GLU A 467 7.57 -9.11 17.37
CA GLU A 467 6.80 -8.51 18.46
C GLU A 467 7.42 -7.17 18.92
N LEU A 468 8.72 -7.13 19.14
CA LEU A 468 9.42 -5.87 19.45
C LEU A 468 9.26 -4.84 18.32
N ALA A 469 9.41 -5.25 17.06
CA ALA A 469 9.24 -4.33 15.93
C ALA A 469 7.82 -3.75 15.85
N VAL A 470 6.78 -4.54 16.16
CA VAL A 470 5.40 -4.05 16.26
C VAL A 470 5.25 -3.06 17.41
N ARG A 471 5.75 -3.41 18.61
CA ARG A 471 5.71 -2.53 19.79
C ARG A 471 6.45 -1.21 19.58
N LEU A 472 7.49 -1.21 18.76
CA LEU A 472 8.20 0.00 18.35
C LEU A 472 7.54 0.75 17.19
N GLY A 473 6.39 0.27 16.69
CA GLY A 473 5.68 0.89 15.58
C GLY A 473 6.40 0.78 14.22
N LEU A 474 7.30 -0.20 14.06
CA LEU A 474 8.09 -0.40 12.84
C LEU A 474 7.41 -1.29 11.77
N VAL A 475 6.23 -1.81 12.04
CA VAL A 475 5.54 -2.84 11.25
C VAL A 475 4.27 -2.30 10.62
N ALA A 476 4.36 -1.20 9.85
CA ALA A 476 3.19 -0.76 9.09
C ALA A 476 3.03 -1.50 7.77
N ASP A 477 4.13 -1.73 7.07
CA ASP A 477 4.10 -2.23 5.69
C ASP A 477 4.17 -3.76 5.57
N GLY A 478 4.78 -4.43 6.55
CA GLY A 478 5.08 -5.85 6.44
C GLY A 478 3.87 -6.79 6.58
N TRP A 479 2.81 -6.35 7.26
CA TRP A 479 1.66 -7.20 7.55
C TRP A 479 0.48 -6.97 6.62
N SER A 480 0.27 -5.73 6.22
CA SER A 480 -0.74 -5.36 5.23
C SER A 480 -0.30 -5.70 3.83
N GLN A 481 0.98 -5.67 3.61
CA GLN A 481 1.67 -6.06 2.42
C GLN A 481 2.52 -7.30 2.72
N MET A 482 1.89 -8.42 3.06
CA MET A 482 2.61 -9.69 2.98
C MET A 482 2.97 -10.04 1.53
N ALA A 483 2.41 -9.29 0.60
CA ALA A 483 2.91 -9.04 -0.74
C ALA A 483 3.97 -7.93 -0.79
N SER A 484 4.61 -7.52 0.33
CA SER A 484 5.47 -6.33 0.32
C SER A 484 6.70 -6.49 -0.57
N ALA A 485 7.25 -7.70 -0.68
CA ALA A 485 8.26 -7.98 -1.67
C ALA A 485 7.68 -7.92 -3.09
N GLN A 486 6.46 -8.38 -3.31
CA GLN A 486 5.75 -8.29 -4.57
C GLN A 486 5.38 -6.83 -4.88
N ALA A 487 4.81 -6.10 -3.93
CA ALA A 487 4.49 -4.68 -4.07
C ALA A 487 5.75 -3.81 -4.28
N ARG A 488 6.88 -4.18 -3.68
CA ARG A 488 8.18 -3.53 -3.91
C ARG A 488 8.61 -3.60 -5.39
N PHE A 489 8.35 -4.72 -6.06
CA PHE A 489 8.75 -4.94 -7.45
C PHE A 489 7.66 -4.59 -8.46
N THR A 490 6.39 -4.72 -8.12
CA THR A 490 5.27 -4.54 -9.06
C THR A 490 4.28 -3.45 -8.68
N GLY A 491 4.19 -3.08 -7.41
CA GLY A 491 3.27 -2.05 -6.93
C GLY A 491 1.78 -2.42 -7.04
N GLU A 492 1.44 -3.69 -7.25
CA GLU A 492 0.06 -4.17 -7.37
C GLU A 492 -0.39 -4.96 -6.14
N MET A 493 -1.63 -4.73 -5.71
CA MET A 493 -2.22 -5.39 -4.54
C MET A 493 -3.51 -6.17 -4.84
N VAL A 494 -4.00 -6.15 -6.10
CA VAL A 494 -5.27 -6.80 -6.47
C VAL A 494 -5.02 -7.85 -7.54
N SER A 495 -5.12 -9.12 -7.16
CA SER A 495 -5.01 -10.26 -8.07
C SER A 495 -5.87 -11.44 -7.56
N PRO A 496 -6.19 -12.43 -8.42
CA PRO A 496 -6.91 -13.63 -8.01
C PRO A 496 -6.19 -14.33 -6.85
N GLU A 497 -6.95 -14.78 -5.88
CA GLU A 497 -6.39 -15.31 -4.61
C GLU A 497 -5.43 -16.48 -4.82
N VAL A 498 -5.72 -17.37 -5.75
CA VAL A 498 -4.90 -18.56 -6.04
C VAL A 498 -3.52 -18.16 -6.58
N THR A 499 -3.46 -17.30 -7.59
CA THR A 499 -2.19 -16.86 -8.20
C THR A 499 -1.38 -16.02 -7.24
N ARG A 500 -2.03 -15.18 -6.44
CA ARG A 500 -1.40 -14.42 -5.37
C ARG A 500 -0.79 -15.34 -4.32
N ARG A 501 -1.48 -16.40 -3.88
CA ARG A 501 -0.95 -17.39 -2.92
C ARG A 501 0.30 -18.11 -3.46
N ILE A 502 0.32 -18.44 -4.74
CA ILE A 502 1.48 -19.07 -5.38
C ILE A 502 2.67 -18.09 -5.40
N SER A 503 2.45 -16.86 -5.80
CA SER A 503 3.49 -15.83 -5.79
C SER A 503 4.03 -15.56 -4.38
N ASP A 504 3.15 -15.41 -3.39
CA ASP A 504 3.51 -15.24 -1.98
C ASP A 504 4.33 -16.43 -1.44
N PHE A 505 3.99 -17.66 -1.85
CA PHE A 505 4.76 -18.85 -1.49
C PHE A 505 6.20 -18.75 -2.01
N VAL A 506 6.39 -18.46 -3.29
CA VAL A 506 7.72 -18.35 -3.90
C VAL A 506 8.54 -17.24 -3.27
N MET A 507 7.93 -16.08 -2.99
CA MET A 507 8.60 -14.94 -2.37
C MET A 507 9.07 -15.25 -0.93
N ARG A 508 8.34 -16.08 -0.20
CA ARG A 508 8.76 -16.56 1.13
C ARG A 508 9.78 -17.66 1.04
N ALA A 509 9.56 -18.64 0.17
CA ALA A 509 10.49 -19.75 -0.05
C ALA A 509 11.86 -19.24 -0.53
N SER A 510 11.90 -18.20 -1.36
CA SER A 510 13.14 -17.53 -1.79
C SER A 510 13.84 -16.72 -0.70
N LEU A 511 13.24 -16.54 0.46
CA LEU A 511 13.70 -15.69 1.59
C LEU A 511 13.65 -14.17 1.31
N LEU A 512 13.21 -13.73 0.15
CA LEU A 512 13.22 -12.30 -0.23
C LEU A 512 12.35 -11.45 0.70
N SER A 513 11.14 -11.93 1.02
CA SER A 513 10.23 -11.24 1.94
C SER A 513 10.82 -11.13 3.35
N SER A 514 11.41 -12.23 3.85
CA SER A 514 12.04 -12.26 5.18
C SER A 514 13.25 -11.34 5.26
N TRP A 515 14.07 -11.27 4.21
CA TRP A 515 15.23 -10.38 4.12
C TRP A 515 14.82 -8.91 4.15
N THR A 516 13.89 -8.51 3.30
CA THR A 516 13.38 -7.13 3.23
C THR A 516 12.82 -6.68 4.58
N GLN A 517 12.01 -7.53 5.21
CA GLN A 517 11.42 -7.22 6.52
C GLN A 517 12.46 -7.14 7.63
N ALA A 518 13.40 -8.09 7.66
CA ALA A 518 14.48 -8.08 8.64
C ALA A 518 15.37 -6.82 8.51
N GLY A 519 15.65 -6.39 7.29
CA GLY A 519 16.40 -5.16 7.02
C GLY A 519 15.69 -3.91 7.54
N ARG A 520 14.40 -3.79 7.30
CA ARG A 520 13.58 -2.67 7.80
C ARG A 520 13.54 -2.63 9.33
N TRP A 521 13.32 -3.78 9.96
CA TRP A 521 13.29 -3.89 11.43
C TRP A 521 14.66 -3.57 12.06
N ALA A 522 15.72 -4.12 11.48
CA ALA A 522 17.07 -3.87 11.97
C ALA A 522 17.42 -2.38 11.94
N PHE A 523 17.12 -1.70 10.85
CA PHE A 523 17.37 -0.26 10.72
C PHE A 523 16.51 0.56 11.68
N GLY A 524 15.20 0.32 11.72
CA GLY A 524 14.29 1.08 12.57
C GLY A 524 14.56 0.90 14.07
N GLN A 525 14.83 -0.34 14.53
CA GLN A 525 15.22 -0.62 15.92
C GLN A 525 16.50 0.10 16.30
N GLU A 526 17.49 0.07 15.41
CA GLU A 526 18.77 0.72 15.65
C GLU A 526 18.64 2.24 15.66
N PHE A 527 17.83 2.81 14.80
CA PHE A 527 17.61 4.24 14.80
C PHE A 527 16.91 4.72 16.09
N LEU A 528 15.87 4.00 16.55
CA LEU A 528 15.20 4.31 17.83
C LEU A 528 16.14 4.15 19.05
N GLY A 529 17.00 3.13 19.03
CA GLY A 529 18.05 2.96 20.04
C GLY A 529 19.07 4.08 19.98
N PHE A 530 19.52 4.46 18.78
CA PHE A 530 20.47 5.56 18.61
C PHE A 530 19.92 6.91 19.08
N LEU A 531 18.62 7.17 18.88
CA LEU A 531 17.95 8.34 19.47
C LEU A 531 17.96 8.25 21.01
N ALA A 532 17.66 7.08 21.57
CA ALA A 532 17.71 6.86 23.03
C ALA A 532 19.12 7.08 23.62
N ASP A 533 20.17 6.66 22.91
CA ASP A 533 21.57 6.87 23.35
C ASP A 533 21.97 8.36 23.38
N ASN A 534 21.22 9.21 22.65
CA ASN A 534 21.52 10.64 22.55
C ASN A 534 20.62 11.54 23.43
N VAL A 535 19.66 11.00 24.21
CA VAL A 535 18.73 11.84 25.03
C VAL A 535 19.45 12.68 26.09
N GLY A 536 20.66 12.29 26.51
CA GLY A 536 21.48 13.08 27.43
C GLY A 536 22.08 14.37 26.83
N ARG A 537 21.99 14.55 25.50
CA ARG A 537 22.57 15.68 24.78
C ARG A 537 21.54 16.73 24.44
N SER A 538 21.92 18.00 24.48
CA SER A 538 21.11 19.08 23.90
C SER A 538 21.10 18.96 22.37
N PHE A 539 20.19 19.68 21.71
CA PHE A 539 20.05 19.62 20.24
C PHE A 539 21.34 20.02 19.50
N ASP A 540 22.05 21.01 20.03
CA ASP A 540 23.30 21.50 19.43
C ASP A 540 24.51 20.58 19.65
N GLU A 541 24.45 19.72 20.67
CA GLU A 541 25.45 18.68 20.95
C GLU A 541 25.24 17.37 20.22
N LEU A 542 24.13 17.24 19.49
CA LEU A 542 23.87 16.08 18.68
C LEU A 542 24.88 15.95 17.53
N PRO A 543 25.19 14.71 17.09
CA PRO A 543 26.01 14.51 15.91
C PRO A 543 25.45 15.28 14.71
N ASP A 544 26.28 15.95 13.93
CA ASP A 544 25.90 16.84 12.84
C ASP A 544 24.93 16.18 11.84
N ASN A 545 25.17 14.92 11.50
CA ASN A 545 24.29 14.19 10.57
C ASN A 545 22.91 13.95 11.16
N LEU A 546 22.83 13.59 12.46
CA LEU A 546 21.56 13.41 13.16
C LEU A 546 20.80 14.73 13.25
N ARG A 547 21.50 15.80 13.66
CA ARG A 547 20.91 17.15 13.78
C ARG A 547 20.32 17.62 12.44
N ARG A 548 21.06 17.47 11.32
CA ARG A 548 20.56 17.81 9.97
C ARG A 548 19.37 16.97 9.58
N THR A 549 19.39 15.68 9.88
CA THR A 549 18.26 14.79 9.62
C THR A 549 17.03 15.24 10.39
N MET A 550 17.15 15.52 11.68
CA MET A 550 16.05 16.01 12.50
C MET A 550 15.47 17.34 12.00
N GLN A 551 16.34 18.29 11.64
CA GLN A 551 15.93 19.59 11.07
C GLN A 551 15.15 19.42 9.76
N HIS A 552 15.54 18.44 8.92
CA HIS A 552 14.79 18.13 7.68
C HIS A 552 13.34 17.72 7.97
N TYR A 553 13.11 17.00 9.08
CA TYR A 553 11.78 16.58 9.51
C TYR A 553 11.09 17.57 10.47
N GLN A 554 11.55 18.83 10.52
CA GLN A 554 11.01 19.90 11.37
C GLN A 554 11.12 19.59 12.89
N ILE A 555 12.08 18.78 13.27
CA ILE A 555 12.42 18.52 14.67
C ILE A 555 13.59 19.44 15.04
N GLY A 556 13.28 20.57 15.66
CA GLY A 556 14.25 21.53 16.21
C GLY A 556 14.52 21.28 17.70
N SER A 557 15.22 22.25 18.34
CA SER A 557 15.58 22.19 19.76
C SER A 557 14.35 21.97 20.67
N ASP A 558 13.28 22.74 20.47
CA ASP A 558 12.09 22.67 21.32
C ASP A 558 11.42 21.29 21.28
N LYS A 559 11.30 20.69 20.09
CA LYS A 559 10.74 19.34 19.94
C LYS A 559 11.68 18.28 20.48
N TRP A 560 13.00 18.44 20.26
CA TRP A 560 13.99 17.52 20.80
C TRP A 560 14.01 17.54 22.33
N ASP A 561 13.89 18.70 22.96
CA ASP A 561 13.83 18.80 24.43
C ASP A 561 12.64 18.08 25.01
N ILE A 562 11.48 18.11 24.33
CA ILE A 562 10.32 17.31 24.70
C ILE A 562 10.59 15.81 24.48
N MET A 563 11.18 15.44 23.37
CA MET A 563 11.48 14.04 23.03
C MET A 563 12.46 13.41 24.01
N ARG A 564 13.58 14.10 24.32
CA ARG A 564 14.62 13.59 25.23
C ARG A 564 14.19 13.56 26.70
N ALA A 565 13.19 14.35 27.09
CA ALA A 565 12.56 14.31 28.42
C ALA A 565 11.48 13.23 28.57
N THR A 566 11.15 12.50 27.49
CA THR A 566 10.18 11.42 27.54
C THR A 566 10.82 10.14 28.08
N GLU A 567 10.08 9.39 28.89
CA GLU A 567 10.53 8.10 29.43
C GLU A 567 10.85 7.12 28.30
N LEU A 568 12.00 6.46 28.40
CA LEU A 568 12.45 5.51 27.38
C LEU A 568 11.82 4.13 27.62
N TYR A 569 11.35 3.52 26.55
CA TYR A 569 10.87 2.15 26.60
C TYR A 569 12.02 1.17 26.79
N ASP A 570 11.98 0.37 27.86
CA ASP A 570 12.96 -0.70 28.13
C ASP A 570 12.43 -2.05 27.63
N TYR A 571 13.25 -2.72 26.85
CA TYR A 571 12.99 -4.09 26.41
C TYR A 571 14.26 -4.95 26.63
N ASN A 572 14.26 -5.73 27.71
CA ASN A 572 15.36 -6.59 28.10
C ASN A 572 16.71 -5.83 28.25
N GLY A 573 16.67 -4.63 28.83
CA GLY A 573 17.84 -3.77 29.05
C GLY A 573 18.22 -2.89 27.85
N ALA A 574 17.57 -3.03 26.71
CA ALA A 574 17.71 -2.12 25.56
C ALA A 574 16.67 -1.00 25.62
N LYS A 575 17.12 0.22 25.55
CA LYS A 575 16.26 1.42 25.64
C LYS A 575 15.94 1.98 24.26
N PHE A 576 14.68 2.42 24.08
CA PHE A 576 14.20 2.97 22.82
C PHE A 576 13.35 4.23 23.06
N LEU A 577 13.51 5.23 22.19
CA LEU A 577 12.66 6.42 22.19
C LEU A 577 11.44 6.15 21.30
N ARG A 578 10.28 5.80 21.92
CA ARG A 578 9.06 5.49 21.16
C ARG A 578 8.18 6.73 20.95
N ALA A 579 7.61 6.84 19.77
CA ALA A 579 6.67 7.90 19.44
C ALA A 579 5.38 7.81 20.29
N GLU A 580 4.96 6.59 20.69
CA GLU A 580 3.81 6.37 21.54
C GLU A 580 3.96 6.98 22.93
N ASP A 581 5.13 6.85 23.54
CA ASP A 581 5.39 7.38 24.88
C ASP A 581 5.31 8.91 24.89
N ILE A 582 5.71 9.56 23.78
CA ILE A 582 5.54 11.00 23.56
C ILE A 582 4.04 11.35 23.44
N ALA A 583 3.29 10.57 22.66
CA ALA A 583 1.86 10.80 22.44
C ALA A 583 1.01 10.65 23.71
N ASN A 584 1.45 9.79 24.65
CA ASN A 584 0.77 9.49 25.90
C ASN A 584 1.13 10.45 27.06
N ARG A 585 2.01 11.42 26.84
CA ARG A 585 2.37 12.42 27.84
C ARG A 585 1.16 13.29 28.20
N THR A 586 0.85 13.34 29.48
CA THR A 586 -0.29 14.11 30.03
C THR A 586 0.08 15.57 30.35
N ASP A 587 1.35 15.87 30.47
CA ASP A 587 1.90 17.21 30.73
C ASP A 587 1.97 18.10 29.48
N LEU A 588 1.70 17.54 28.31
CA LEU A 588 1.71 18.26 27.03
C LEU A 588 0.29 18.49 26.48
N PRO A 589 0.06 19.62 25.79
CA PRO A 589 -1.14 19.77 25.01
C PRO A 589 -1.25 18.62 23.96
N PRO A 590 -2.40 17.95 23.84
CA PRO A 590 -2.54 16.79 22.93
C PRO A 590 -2.21 17.08 21.45
N THR A 591 -2.31 18.33 21.03
CA THR A 591 -1.93 18.78 19.69
C THR A 591 -0.42 18.78 19.48
N VAL A 592 0.33 19.22 20.50
CA VAL A 592 1.80 19.26 20.49
C VAL A 592 2.35 17.84 20.51
N ALA A 593 1.88 17.00 21.46
CA ALA A 593 2.31 15.60 21.57
C ALA A 593 2.10 14.83 20.27
N ARG A 594 0.93 14.97 19.62
CA ARG A 594 0.63 14.33 18.32
C ARG A 594 1.46 14.88 17.17
N SER A 595 1.79 16.16 17.16
CA SER A 595 2.68 16.71 16.13
C SER A 595 4.07 16.10 16.21
N ILE A 596 4.64 16.02 17.42
CA ILE A 596 5.98 15.44 17.65
C ILE A 596 5.97 13.93 17.34
N GLU A 597 4.94 13.21 17.78
CA GLU A 597 4.73 11.79 17.41
C GLU A 597 4.75 11.60 15.89
N THR A 598 4.01 12.44 15.17
CA THR A 598 3.91 12.38 13.71
C THR A 598 5.26 12.65 13.04
N ASP A 599 5.99 13.66 13.48
CA ASP A 599 7.29 14.01 12.92
C ASP A 599 8.34 12.92 13.19
N LEU A 600 8.33 12.32 14.39
CA LEU A 600 9.22 11.20 14.73
C LEU A 600 8.92 9.97 13.86
N ILE A 601 7.64 9.57 13.74
CA ILE A 601 7.26 8.43 12.90
C ILE A 601 7.63 8.71 11.44
N ARG A 602 7.39 9.93 10.94
CA ARG A 602 7.75 10.35 9.58
C ARG A 602 9.25 10.22 9.34
N MET A 603 10.08 10.70 10.28
CA MET A 603 11.53 10.59 10.19
C MET A 603 11.97 9.12 10.13
N ILE A 604 11.51 8.28 11.05
CA ILE A 604 11.88 6.86 11.11
C ILE A 604 11.45 6.13 9.85
N GLU A 605 10.21 6.37 9.38
CA GLU A 605 9.68 5.72 8.17
C GLU A 605 10.46 6.11 6.93
N THR A 606 10.70 7.40 6.76
CA THR A 606 11.40 7.90 5.59
C THR A 606 12.84 7.39 5.55
N GLU A 607 13.57 7.43 6.66
CA GLU A 607 14.92 6.91 6.73
C GLU A 607 14.97 5.38 6.57
N THR A 608 13.96 4.65 7.07
CA THR A 608 13.82 3.21 6.81
C THR A 608 13.59 2.91 5.32
N ASN A 609 12.83 3.75 4.61
CA ASN A 609 12.62 3.62 3.17
C ASN A 609 13.88 3.96 2.35
N PHE A 610 14.79 4.79 2.88
CA PHE A 610 16.12 4.94 2.30
C PHE A 610 16.98 3.70 2.56
N ALA A 611 16.95 3.16 3.77
CA ALA A 611 17.74 1.99 4.11
C ALA A 611 17.31 0.74 3.31
N VAL A 612 16.01 0.53 3.15
CA VAL A 612 15.43 -0.56 2.36
C VAL A 612 14.40 0.03 1.40
N PRO A 613 14.84 0.45 0.20
CA PRO A 613 13.97 1.12 -0.77
C PRO A 613 12.72 0.32 -1.10
N SER A 614 11.56 0.95 -0.96
CA SER A 614 10.26 0.41 -1.37
C SER A 614 9.67 1.26 -2.50
N SER A 615 8.70 0.71 -3.23
CA SER A 615 8.05 1.45 -4.31
C SER A 615 7.41 2.74 -3.78
N SER A 616 7.63 3.85 -4.47
CA SER A 616 7.02 5.14 -4.17
C SER A 616 5.87 5.44 -5.15
N MET A 617 4.91 6.23 -4.70
CA MET A 617 3.81 6.71 -5.55
C MET A 617 4.35 7.46 -6.76
N ARG A 618 5.35 8.31 -6.57
CA ARG A 618 6.02 9.04 -7.66
C ARG A 618 6.66 8.11 -8.69
N GLY A 619 7.33 7.05 -8.25
CA GLY A 619 7.90 6.03 -9.13
C GLY A 619 6.83 5.24 -9.89
N ALA A 620 5.76 4.87 -9.21
CA ALA A 620 4.62 4.20 -9.83
C ALA A 620 3.95 5.09 -10.89
N ALA A 621 3.71 6.36 -10.58
CA ALA A 621 3.12 7.32 -11.50
C ALA A 621 4.03 7.63 -12.70
N MET A 622 5.36 7.64 -12.54
CA MET A 622 6.30 7.78 -13.66
C MET A 622 6.22 6.62 -14.65
N LEU A 623 6.02 5.39 -14.17
CA LEU A 623 5.98 4.20 -15.01
C LEU A 623 4.61 3.93 -15.64
N ARG A 624 3.53 4.27 -14.95
CA ARG A 624 2.16 3.88 -15.32
C ARG A 624 1.24 5.06 -15.62
N GLY A 625 1.61 6.28 -15.21
CA GLY A 625 0.74 7.46 -15.31
C GLY A 625 -0.57 7.25 -14.54
N SER A 626 -1.69 7.69 -15.13
CA SER A 626 -3.06 7.50 -14.64
C SER A 626 -3.73 6.22 -15.18
N SER A 627 -2.95 5.31 -15.79
CA SER A 627 -3.49 4.07 -16.34
C SER A 627 -4.12 3.17 -15.30
N ARG A 628 -5.34 2.67 -15.62
CA ARG A 628 -6.09 1.76 -14.74
C ARG A 628 -5.99 0.31 -15.22
N PRO A 629 -5.97 -0.68 -14.30
CA PRO A 629 -6.05 -2.09 -14.65
C PRO A 629 -7.31 -2.42 -15.47
N GLY A 630 -7.23 -3.48 -16.29
CA GLY A 630 -8.38 -3.95 -17.08
C GLY A 630 -8.62 -3.19 -18.39
N SER A 631 -7.74 -2.25 -18.75
CA SER A 631 -7.66 -1.68 -20.10
C SER A 631 -6.43 -2.23 -20.84
N ILE A 632 -6.48 -2.36 -22.16
CA ILE A 632 -5.33 -2.86 -22.96
C ILE A 632 -4.09 -2.00 -22.72
N GLY A 633 -4.22 -0.68 -22.78
CA GLY A 633 -3.11 0.24 -22.51
C GLY A 633 -2.59 0.16 -21.08
N GLY A 634 -3.49 0.05 -20.08
CA GLY A 634 -3.13 -0.11 -18.68
C GLY A 634 -2.37 -1.42 -18.43
N GLU A 635 -2.81 -2.52 -19.04
CA GLU A 635 -2.14 -3.82 -18.88
C GLU A 635 -0.77 -3.88 -19.56
N LEU A 636 -0.62 -3.25 -20.72
CA LEU A 636 0.69 -3.10 -21.37
C LEU A 636 1.64 -2.25 -20.51
N LEU A 637 1.18 -1.14 -19.95
CA LEU A 637 1.99 -0.31 -19.05
C LEU A 637 2.32 -1.01 -17.74
N ASN A 638 1.40 -1.79 -17.17
CA ASN A 638 1.67 -2.62 -16.01
C ASN A 638 2.73 -3.69 -16.30
N SER A 639 2.66 -4.34 -17.47
CA SER A 639 3.68 -5.28 -17.91
C SER A 639 5.05 -4.59 -18.10
N PHE A 640 5.07 -3.42 -18.74
CA PHE A 640 6.26 -2.62 -18.91
C PHE A 640 6.89 -2.18 -17.59
N ALA A 641 6.06 -1.80 -16.61
CA ALA A 641 6.49 -1.36 -15.28
C ALA A 641 7.03 -2.50 -14.39
N MET A 642 6.69 -3.77 -14.72
CA MET A 642 7.19 -4.92 -13.98
C MET A 642 8.73 -4.90 -13.94
N TYR A 643 9.28 -5.10 -12.72
CA TYR A 643 10.73 -5.10 -12.41
C TYR A 643 11.47 -3.77 -12.61
N LYS A 644 10.85 -2.74 -13.22
CA LYS A 644 11.44 -1.40 -13.36
C LYS A 644 11.19 -0.49 -12.16
N GLN A 645 10.29 -0.90 -11.26
CA GLN A 645 9.91 -0.13 -10.09
C GLN A 645 11.11 0.12 -9.14
N PHE A 646 11.93 -0.90 -8.90
CA PHE A 646 13.06 -0.79 -7.98
C PHE A 646 14.13 0.22 -8.45
N PRO A 647 14.67 0.14 -9.69
CA PRO A 647 15.59 1.15 -10.20
C PRO A 647 15.01 2.57 -10.17
N VAL A 648 13.74 2.74 -10.55
CA VAL A 648 13.08 4.05 -10.51
C VAL A 648 12.95 4.57 -9.07
N THR A 649 12.66 3.69 -8.11
CA THR A 649 12.63 4.05 -6.69
C THR A 649 14.01 4.50 -6.21
N LEU A 650 15.07 3.77 -6.55
CA LEU A 650 16.45 4.12 -6.16
C LEU A 650 16.85 5.49 -6.72
N MET A 651 16.47 5.80 -7.96
CA MET A 651 16.69 7.12 -8.56
C MET A 651 15.92 8.21 -7.81
N ASN A 652 14.65 8.01 -7.57
CA ASN A 652 13.78 9.01 -6.92
C ASN A 652 14.10 9.22 -5.43
N THR A 653 14.74 8.26 -4.78
CA THR A 653 15.16 8.37 -3.38
C THR A 653 16.63 8.78 -3.27
N HIS A 654 17.55 7.84 -3.40
CA HIS A 654 18.96 8.06 -3.11
C HIS A 654 19.65 9.06 -4.06
N LEU A 655 19.38 8.97 -5.37
CA LEU A 655 19.99 9.91 -6.31
C LEU A 655 19.48 11.34 -6.06
N MET A 656 18.17 11.49 -5.87
CA MET A 656 17.58 12.81 -5.58
C MET A 656 18.05 13.36 -4.24
N ARG A 657 18.16 12.52 -3.20
CA ARG A 657 18.75 12.90 -1.90
C ARG A 657 20.20 13.38 -2.05
N GLY A 658 21.01 12.65 -2.82
CA GLY A 658 22.40 13.02 -3.08
C GLY A 658 22.51 14.38 -3.75
N VAL A 659 21.69 14.63 -4.76
CA VAL A 659 21.68 15.90 -5.51
C VAL A 659 21.07 17.05 -4.69
N ALA A 660 20.11 16.76 -3.81
CA ALA A 660 19.46 17.78 -2.94
C ALA A 660 20.34 18.24 -1.77
N ARG A 661 21.45 17.56 -1.47
CA ARG A 661 22.36 17.97 -0.38
C ARG A 661 22.96 19.35 -0.62
N GLU A 662 23.20 20.08 0.44
CA GLU A 662 23.88 21.37 0.38
C GLU A 662 25.39 21.19 0.23
N GLY A 663 26.02 21.99 -0.63
CA GLY A 663 27.46 22.01 -0.89
C GLY A 663 27.92 20.92 -1.88
N ARG A 664 28.83 21.28 -2.80
CA ARG A 664 29.37 20.36 -3.83
C ARG A 664 30.07 19.14 -3.23
N LEU A 665 30.87 19.34 -2.20
CA LEU A 665 31.60 18.26 -1.53
C LEU A 665 30.65 17.23 -0.90
N SER A 666 29.61 17.69 -0.18
CA SER A 666 28.61 16.82 0.44
C SER A 666 27.85 15.98 -0.60
N LYS A 667 27.50 16.59 -1.75
CA LYS A 667 26.89 15.88 -2.90
C LYS A 667 27.83 14.77 -3.41
N MET A 668 29.09 15.13 -3.69
CA MET A 668 30.08 14.18 -4.22
C MET A 668 30.34 13.03 -3.24
N VAL A 669 30.52 13.31 -1.98
CA VAL A 669 30.77 12.28 -0.94
C VAL A 669 29.60 11.31 -0.86
N TYR A 670 28.36 11.81 -0.81
CA TYR A 670 27.18 10.94 -0.75
C TYR A 670 27.03 10.06 -1.99
N LEU A 671 27.14 10.65 -3.18
CA LEU A 671 26.98 9.90 -4.45
C LEU A 671 28.12 8.91 -4.66
N SER A 672 29.36 9.29 -4.34
CA SER A 672 30.49 8.36 -4.42
C SER A 672 30.36 7.21 -3.42
N HIS A 673 29.94 7.47 -2.19
CA HIS A 673 29.64 6.43 -1.21
C HIS A 673 28.55 5.49 -1.69
N LEU A 674 27.46 6.02 -2.24
CA LEU A 674 26.38 5.22 -2.83
C LEU A 674 26.90 4.33 -3.96
N MET A 675 27.63 4.90 -4.93
CA MET A 675 28.17 4.15 -6.08
C MET A 675 29.13 3.05 -5.66
N LEU A 676 30.06 3.35 -4.76
CA LEU A 676 31.03 2.37 -4.27
C LEU A 676 30.35 1.24 -3.50
N ALA A 677 29.42 1.57 -2.59
CA ALA A 677 28.68 0.59 -1.81
C ALA A 677 27.81 -0.30 -2.72
N MET A 678 27.11 0.29 -3.70
CA MET A 678 26.29 -0.45 -4.67
C MET A 678 27.16 -1.35 -5.55
N THR A 679 28.30 -0.88 -6.02
CA THR A 679 29.23 -1.70 -6.82
C THR A 679 29.80 -2.88 -6.01
N ALA A 680 30.18 -2.66 -4.75
CA ALA A 680 30.67 -3.74 -3.88
C ALA A 680 29.60 -4.81 -3.61
N MET A 681 28.35 -4.40 -3.33
CA MET A 681 27.24 -5.34 -3.14
C MET A 681 26.80 -5.97 -4.45
N GLY A 682 26.93 -5.26 -5.55
CA GLY A 682 26.74 -5.78 -6.90
C GLY A 682 27.74 -6.87 -7.26
N ALA A 683 29.00 -6.72 -6.85
CA ALA A 683 30.04 -7.75 -6.99
C ALA A 683 29.67 -9.04 -6.27
N LEU A 684 29.24 -8.92 -4.98
CA LEU A 684 28.77 -10.06 -4.19
C LEU A 684 27.55 -10.74 -4.87
N SER A 685 26.53 -9.94 -5.23
CA SER A 685 25.34 -10.43 -5.91
C SER A 685 25.64 -11.13 -7.22
N TYR A 686 26.53 -10.58 -8.03
CA TYR A 686 26.96 -11.14 -9.30
C TYR A 686 27.65 -12.51 -9.11
N GLN A 687 28.59 -12.61 -8.19
CA GLN A 687 29.27 -13.87 -7.87
C GLN A 687 28.29 -14.95 -7.41
N MET A 688 27.38 -14.61 -6.50
CA MET A 688 26.38 -15.56 -6.02
C MET A 688 25.42 -16.02 -7.12
N LYS A 689 25.03 -15.13 -8.04
CA LYS A 689 24.22 -15.47 -9.21
C LYS A 689 24.96 -16.42 -10.17
N GLU A 690 26.24 -16.20 -10.41
CA GLU A 690 27.05 -17.09 -11.26
C GLU A 690 27.15 -18.48 -10.61
N MET A 691 27.43 -18.57 -9.31
CA MET A 691 27.43 -19.83 -8.58
C MET A 691 26.09 -20.54 -8.63
N ALA A 692 24.98 -19.83 -8.44
CA ALA A 692 23.61 -20.35 -8.52
C ALA A 692 23.22 -20.85 -9.93
N LYS A 693 23.99 -20.49 -10.98
CA LYS A 693 23.86 -20.99 -12.36
C LYS A 693 24.78 -22.17 -12.67
N GLY A 694 25.54 -22.63 -11.70
CA GLY A 694 26.51 -23.73 -11.86
C GLY A 694 27.83 -23.29 -12.48
N ARG A 695 28.14 -21.97 -12.52
CA ARG A 695 29.39 -21.41 -13.04
C ARG A 695 30.39 -21.15 -11.94
N GLN A 696 31.66 -21.22 -12.26
CA GLN A 696 32.70 -20.80 -11.32
C GLN A 696 32.60 -19.27 -11.07
N PRO A 697 32.92 -18.81 -9.85
CA PRO A 697 33.04 -17.37 -9.59
C PRO A 697 34.02 -16.73 -10.58
N MET A 698 33.70 -15.51 -11.00
CA MET A 698 34.58 -14.77 -11.90
C MET A 698 35.69 -14.08 -11.11
N GLU A 699 36.90 -14.08 -11.63
CA GLU A 699 38.05 -13.42 -11.03
C GLU A 699 37.84 -11.91 -10.93
N MET A 700 38.04 -11.36 -9.73
CA MET A 700 37.86 -9.92 -9.45
C MET A 700 39.11 -9.14 -9.87
N PHE A 701 40.29 -9.79 -9.88
CA PHE A 701 41.56 -9.22 -10.24
C PHE A 701 42.23 -10.16 -11.26
N SER A 702 43.02 -9.61 -12.16
CA SER A 702 43.87 -10.38 -13.07
C SER A 702 45.05 -11.02 -12.32
N GLU A 703 45.79 -11.90 -12.99
CA GLU A 703 47.00 -12.52 -12.41
C GLU A 703 48.05 -11.50 -11.96
N ASP A 704 48.10 -10.35 -12.62
CA ASP A 704 48.99 -9.23 -12.28
C ASP A 704 48.47 -8.33 -11.14
N GLY A 705 47.33 -8.66 -10.52
CA GLY A 705 46.70 -7.88 -9.43
C GLY A 705 45.89 -6.67 -9.94
N GLU A 706 45.78 -6.45 -11.23
CA GLU A 706 44.98 -5.38 -11.80
C GLU A 706 43.49 -5.68 -11.71
N PRO A 707 42.61 -4.69 -11.47
CA PRO A 707 41.15 -4.89 -11.42
C PRO A 707 40.62 -5.44 -12.75
N ASN A 708 39.88 -6.55 -12.71
CA ASN A 708 39.18 -7.09 -13.87
C ASN A 708 38.02 -6.19 -14.28
N MET A 709 38.23 -5.28 -15.23
CA MET A 709 37.27 -4.29 -15.66
C MET A 709 35.96 -4.92 -16.16
N LYS A 710 35.99 -6.14 -16.74
CA LYS A 710 34.79 -6.87 -17.17
C LYS A 710 33.95 -7.31 -15.98
N PHE A 711 34.61 -7.77 -14.89
CA PHE A 711 33.96 -8.11 -13.66
C PHE A 711 33.38 -6.86 -12.97
N TRP A 712 34.18 -5.83 -12.76
CA TRP A 712 33.75 -4.63 -12.04
C TRP A 712 32.68 -3.82 -12.79
N GLY A 713 32.72 -3.80 -14.14
CA GLY A 713 31.67 -3.23 -14.94
C GLY A 713 30.33 -3.96 -14.75
N ARG A 714 30.31 -5.29 -14.69
CA ARG A 714 29.12 -6.09 -14.40
C ARG A 714 28.65 -5.92 -12.96
N ALA A 715 29.59 -5.86 -12.02
CA ALA A 715 29.27 -5.60 -10.61
C ALA A 715 28.58 -4.24 -10.43
N ALA A 716 29.08 -3.18 -11.07
CA ALA A 716 28.48 -1.85 -11.04
C ALA A 716 27.06 -1.84 -11.63
N LEU A 717 26.88 -2.54 -12.75
CA LEU A 717 25.55 -2.70 -13.37
C LEU A 717 24.60 -3.53 -12.49
N GLN A 718 25.08 -4.65 -11.94
CA GLN A 718 24.28 -5.53 -11.09
C GLN A 718 23.87 -4.87 -9.77
N GLY A 719 24.72 -4.02 -9.19
CA GLY A 719 24.41 -3.27 -7.98
C GLY A 719 23.43 -2.11 -8.21
N GLY A 720 23.08 -1.79 -9.47
CA GLY A 720 22.24 -0.63 -9.79
C GLY A 720 23.02 0.69 -9.77
N GLY A 721 24.37 0.65 -9.69
CA GLY A 721 25.24 1.84 -9.66
C GLY A 721 25.13 2.70 -10.93
N LEU A 722 24.74 2.11 -12.06
CA LEU A 722 24.46 2.78 -13.33
C LEU A 722 22.95 2.89 -13.62
N GLY A 723 22.09 2.58 -12.64
CA GLY A 723 20.65 2.81 -12.68
C GLY A 723 19.85 1.79 -13.49
N LEU A 724 18.80 2.25 -14.13
CA LEU A 724 17.73 1.52 -14.81
C LEU A 724 18.11 0.31 -15.69
N TYR A 725 19.33 0.17 -16.10
CA TYR A 725 19.73 -0.75 -17.17
C TYR A 725 20.51 -1.99 -16.71
N GLY A 726 21.05 -1.98 -15.50
CA GLY A 726 21.95 -3.05 -15.05
C GLY A 726 21.27 -4.42 -14.93
N ASP A 727 20.22 -4.52 -14.17
CA ASP A 727 19.44 -5.77 -14.02
C ASP A 727 18.75 -6.19 -15.33
N PHE A 728 18.47 -5.23 -16.20
CA PHE A 728 17.79 -5.45 -17.46
C PHE A 728 18.70 -6.00 -18.56
N LEU A 729 19.94 -5.49 -18.64
CA LEU A 729 20.91 -5.91 -19.65
C LEU A 729 21.53 -7.27 -19.35
N PHE A 730 21.60 -7.66 -18.07
CA PHE A 730 22.28 -8.88 -17.62
C PHE A 730 21.34 -9.92 -17.01
N SER A 731 20.01 -9.70 -17.08
CA SER A 731 19.04 -10.71 -16.64
C SER A 731 19.21 -11.99 -17.49
N ASP A 732 18.94 -13.15 -16.87
CA ASP A 732 19.03 -14.46 -17.52
C ASP A 732 18.15 -14.62 -18.77
N LEU A 733 17.30 -13.66 -19.05
CA LEU A 733 16.50 -13.58 -20.28
C LEU A 733 17.35 -13.50 -21.55
N ASN A 734 18.58 -12.96 -21.48
CA ASN A 734 19.49 -12.90 -22.62
C ASN A 734 20.06 -14.26 -23.05
N VAL A 735 20.08 -15.25 -22.15
CA VAL A 735 20.61 -16.60 -22.45
C VAL A 735 19.74 -17.35 -23.48
N TYR A 736 18.50 -16.93 -23.67
CA TYR A 736 17.53 -17.58 -24.56
C TYR A 736 17.36 -16.91 -25.94
N GLY A 737 18.25 -15.97 -26.32
CA GLY A 737 18.32 -15.41 -27.67
C GLY A 737 17.22 -14.40 -28.03
N ARG A 738 16.60 -13.75 -27.01
CA ARG A 738 15.61 -12.70 -27.26
C ARG A 738 16.26 -11.37 -27.59
N GLY A 739 15.66 -10.63 -28.52
CA GLY A 739 16.08 -9.30 -28.88
C GLY A 739 15.82 -8.27 -27.78
N LEU A 740 16.55 -7.15 -27.80
CA LEU A 740 16.36 -6.00 -26.90
C LEU A 740 14.89 -5.50 -26.85
N ALA A 741 14.16 -5.65 -27.95
CA ALA A 741 12.76 -5.24 -28.04
C ALA A 741 11.83 -6.03 -27.10
N ASP A 742 11.99 -7.35 -26.98
CA ASP A 742 11.18 -8.18 -26.09
C ASP A 742 11.47 -7.89 -24.62
N GLN A 743 12.70 -7.52 -24.29
CA GLN A 743 13.10 -7.14 -22.94
C GLN A 743 12.54 -5.78 -22.52
N THR A 744 12.40 -4.85 -23.45
CA THR A 744 11.85 -3.53 -23.17
C THR A 744 10.33 -3.55 -23.01
N ALA A 745 9.62 -4.46 -23.70
CA ALA A 745 8.16 -4.54 -23.70
C ALA A 745 7.55 -5.17 -22.42
N GLY A 746 8.34 -5.88 -21.62
CA GLY A 746 7.93 -6.45 -20.34
C GLY A 746 7.52 -7.94 -20.40
N PRO A 747 7.42 -8.60 -19.22
CA PRO A 747 7.31 -10.07 -19.12
C PRO A 747 6.02 -10.65 -19.71
N VAL A 748 4.91 -9.92 -19.66
CA VAL A 748 3.62 -10.38 -20.24
C VAL A 748 3.69 -10.39 -21.76
N VAL A 749 4.31 -9.37 -22.38
CA VAL A 749 4.52 -9.33 -23.82
C VAL A 749 5.48 -10.46 -24.24
N GLY A 750 6.51 -10.71 -23.42
CA GLY A 750 7.39 -11.86 -23.60
C GLY A 750 6.65 -13.20 -23.56
N LEU A 751 5.71 -13.40 -22.64
CA LEU A 751 4.87 -14.61 -22.60
C LEU A 751 4.01 -14.75 -23.86
N LEU A 752 3.38 -13.65 -24.30
CA LEU A 752 2.58 -13.65 -25.54
C LEU A 752 3.43 -13.99 -26.77
N SER A 753 4.68 -13.50 -26.82
CA SER A 753 5.64 -13.87 -27.87
C SER A 753 6.00 -15.36 -27.83
N ASP A 754 6.21 -15.94 -26.65
CA ASP A 754 6.46 -17.37 -26.48
C ASP A 754 5.27 -18.22 -26.93
N VAL A 755 4.05 -17.83 -26.56
CA VAL A 755 2.82 -18.52 -27.00
C VAL A 755 2.66 -18.41 -28.52
N LYS A 756 2.94 -17.24 -29.11
CA LYS A 756 2.91 -17.04 -30.58
C LYS A 756 3.92 -17.96 -31.29
N ASN A 757 5.16 -18.02 -30.79
CA ASN A 757 6.18 -18.90 -31.37
C ASN A 757 5.80 -20.36 -31.28
N LEU A 758 5.29 -20.79 -30.10
CA LEU A 758 4.84 -22.15 -29.85
C LEU A 758 3.67 -22.57 -30.77
N THR A 759 2.79 -21.65 -31.14
CA THR A 759 1.60 -21.93 -31.97
C THR A 759 1.85 -21.62 -33.44
N VAL A 760 1.93 -20.33 -33.78
CA VAL A 760 2.06 -19.85 -35.15
C VAL A 760 3.42 -20.16 -35.74
N GLY A 761 4.50 -20.07 -34.92
CA GLY A 761 5.86 -20.38 -35.35
C GLY A 761 6.02 -21.82 -35.79
N ASN A 762 5.61 -22.79 -34.97
CA ASN A 762 5.70 -24.21 -35.30
C ASN A 762 4.78 -24.63 -36.47
N VAL A 763 3.60 -24.00 -36.62
CA VAL A 763 2.74 -24.22 -37.79
C VAL A 763 3.44 -23.72 -39.08
N ALA A 764 4.12 -22.59 -39.01
CA ALA A 764 4.85 -22.04 -40.16
C ALA A 764 6.09 -22.89 -40.50
N GLU A 765 6.86 -23.38 -39.49
CA GLU A 765 7.98 -24.32 -39.70
C GLU A 765 7.49 -25.63 -40.32
N PHE A 766 6.37 -26.20 -39.82
CA PHE A 766 5.75 -27.39 -40.41
C PHE A 766 5.31 -27.18 -41.87
N ALA A 767 4.67 -26.05 -42.14
CA ALA A 767 4.22 -25.71 -43.51
C ALA A 767 5.39 -25.45 -44.45
N ALA A 768 6.55 -25.01 -43.94
CA ALA A 768 7.79 -24.82 -44.74
C ALA A 768 8.58 -26.13 -44.93
N GLY A 769 8.18 -27.24 -44.32
CA GLY A 769 8.89 -28.52 -44.35
C GLY A 769 10.15 -28.57 -43.49
N ASP A 770 10.27 -27.62 -42.53
CA ASP A 770 11.38 -27.58 -41.59
C ASP A 770 11.09 -28.44 -40.32
N ASP A 771 12.17 -28.90 -39.65
CA ASP A 771 12.04 -29.64 -38.37
C ASP A 771 11.38 -28.74 -37.30
N THR A 772 10.20 -29.08 -36.82
CA THR A 772 9.53 -28.33 -35.76
C THR A 772 10.27 -28.44 -34.44
N ASN A 773 10.45 -27.33 -33.75
CA ASN A 773 11.07 -27.27 -32.43
C ASN A 773 10.05 -27.38 -31.25
N PHE A 774 8.83 -27.79 -31.54
CA PHE A 774 7.70 -27.78 -30.64
C PHE A 774 7.98 -28.38 -29.24
N GLY A 775 8.50 -29.60 -29.19
CA GLY A 775 8.81 -30.29 -27.92
C GLY A 775 9.82 -29.51 -27.05
N LYS A 776 10.83 -28.95 -27.67
CA LYS A 776 11.86 -28.14 -27.00
C LYS A 776 11.28 -26.80 -26.51
N GLU A 777 10.42 -26.18 -27.30
CA GLU A 777 9.78 -24.92 -26.96
C GLU A 777 8.78 -25.10 -25.82
N VAL A 778 8.02 -26.22 -25.82
CA VAL A 778 7.15 -26.58 -24.71
C VAL A 778 7.95 -26.77 -23.41
N VAL A 779 9.05 -27.54 -23.42
CA VAL A 779 9.89 -27.73 -22.23
C VAL A 779 10.53 -26.41 -21.80
N GLY A 780 10.97 -25.57 -22.75
CA GLY A 780 11.51 -24.25 -22.48
C GLY A 780 10.50 -23.30 -21.84
N MET A 781 9.29 -23.28 -22.37
CA MET A 781 8.19 -22.48 -21.85
C MET A 781 7.74 -22.98 -20.45
N ALA A 782 7.48 -24.28 -20.32
CA ALA A 782 7.09 -24.87 -19.05
C ALA A 782 8.13 -24.61 -17.96
N SER A 783 9.41 -24.84 -18.26
CA SER A 783 10.48 -24.60 -17.29
C SER A 783 10.70 -23.13 -16.96
N ARG A 784 10.31 -22.19 -17.82
CA ARG A 784 10.42 -20.75 -17.56
C ARG A 784 9.31 -20.21 -16.68
N TYR A 785 8.10 -20.71 -16.88
CA TYR A 785 6.89 -20.18 -16.22
C TYR A 785 6.38 -21.06 -15.06
N PHE A 786 7.04 -22.17 -14.80
CA PHE A 786 6.68 -23.03 -13.67
C PHE A 786 6.98 -22.32 -12.34
N PRO A 787 5.99 -22.14 -11.45
CA PRO A 787 6.19 -21.49 -10.17
C PRO A 787 7.27 -22.15 -9.33
N GLY A 788 8.23 -21.39 -8.81
CA GLY A 788 9.29 -21.87 -7.92
C GLY A 788 10.50 -22.52 -8.60
N ASN A 789 10.50 -22.69 -9.93
CA ASN A 789 11.65 -23.24 -10.68
C ASN A 789 12.91 -22.38 -10.55
N ASN A 790 12.75 -21.10 -10.25
CA ASN A 790 13.82 -20.11 -10.18
C ASN A 790 14.21 -19.75 -8.74
N ILE A 791 13.81 -20.53 -7.75
CA ILE A 791 14.26 -20.33 -6.35
C ILE A 791 15.75 -20.59 -6.31
N TRP A 792 16.53 -19.61 -5.86
CA TRP A 792 17.97 -19.51 -6.03
C TRP A 792 18.77 -20.75 -5.58
N TYR A 793 18.33 -21.47 -4.53
CA TYR A 793 19.00 -22.64 -4.00
C TYR A 793 18.54 -23.99 -4.62
N THR A 794 17.38 -24.03 -5.29
CA THR A 794 16.88 -25.25 -5.98
C THR A 794 16.97 -25.16 -7.49
N ARG A 795 17.10 -23.96 -8.02
CA ARG A 795 17.13 -23.68 -9.46
C ARG A 795 18.12 -24.56 -10.24
N LEU A 796 19.35 -24.62 -9.76
CA LEU A 796 20.41 -25.36 -10.47
C LEU A 796 20.08 -26.87 -10.54
N ALA A 797 19.65 -27.44 -9.43
CA ALA A 797 19.22 -28.84 -9.40
C ALA A 797 18.03 -29.09 -10.34
N PHE A 798 17.01 -28.21 -10.32
CA PHE A 798 15.89 -28.29 -11.24
C PHE A 798 16.33 -28.18 -12.71
N GLU A 799 17.20 -27.23 -13.04
CA GLU A 799 17.71 -27.08 -14.40
C GLU A 799 18.49 -28.31 -14.89
N ARG A 800 19.34 -28.90 -14.05
CA ARG A 800 20.20 -30.04 -14.44
C ARG A 800 19.45 -31.36 -14.43
N LEU A 801 18.68 -31.62 -13.36
CA LEU A 801 18.04 -32.93 -13.15
C LEU A 801 16.67 -33.06 -13.84
N VAL A 802 15.95 -31.96 -14.01
CA VAL A 802 14.61 -31.97 -14.59
C VAL A 802 14.64 -31.42 -16.03
N ARG A 803 15.00 -30.14 -16.20
CA ARG A 803 14.91 -29.47 -17.49
C ARG A 803 15.86 -30.05 -18.54
N ASP A 804 17.14 -30.26 -18.19
CA ASP A 804 18.13 -30.75 -19.13
C ASP A 804 17.81 -32.19 -19.56
N ASN A 805 17.25 -33.02 -18.68
CA ASN A 805 16.76 -34.35 -19.02
C ASN A 805 15.50 -34.31 -19.89
N ALA A 806 14.54 -33.44 -19.59
CA ALA A 806 13.39 -33.22 -20.46
C ALA A 806 13.80 -32.75 -21.88
N ILE A 807 14.79 -31.85 -21.98
CA ILE A 807 15.33 -31.43 -23.26
C ILE A 807 16.02 -32.59 -24.00
N ARG A 808 16.77 -33.47 -23.31
CA ARG A 808 17.35 -34.65 -23.93
C ARG A 808 16.32 -35.62 -24.52
N TYR A 809 15.16 -35.72 -23.84
CA TYR A 809 14.09 -36.59 -24.31
C TYR A 809 13.43 -36.08 -25.60
N VAL A 810 13.29 -34.76 -25.75
CA VAL A 810 12.61 -34.13 -26.89
C VAL A 810 13.56 -33.64 -28.01
N ASP A 811 14.88 -33.56 -27.76
CA ASP A 811 15.86 -33.04 -28.71
C ASP A 811 17.08 -33.98 -28.85
N PRO A 812 17.19 -34.75 -29.93
CA PRO A 812 18.36 -35.64 -30.19
C PRO A 812 19.70 -34.91 -30.21
N LYS A 813 19.71 -33.61 -30.53
CA LYS A 813 20.90 -32.77 -30.58
C LYS A 813 21.25 -32.06 -29.27
N ALA A 814 20.50 -32.34 -28.16
CA ALA A 814 20.65 -31.68 -26.88
C ALA A 814 22.09 -31.71 -26.32
N ASN A 815 22.74 -32.90 -26.34
CA ASN A 815 24.08 -33.04 -25.78
C ASN A 815 25.14 -32.25 -26.59
N ALA A 816 25.01 -32.14 -27.89
CA ALA A 816 25.90 -31.31 -28.71
C ALA A 816 25.72 -29.82 -28.39
N ARG A 817 24.46 -29.42 -28.15
CA ARG A 817 24.12 -28.05 -27.76
C ARG A 817 24.64 -27.69 -26.35
N PHE A 818 24.52 -28.58 -25.38
CA PHE A 818 25.08 -28.39 -24.03
C PHE A 818 26.63 -28.25 -24.11
N ARG A 819 27.33 -29.08 -24.89
CA ARG A 819 28.77 -28.92 -25.10
C ARG A 819 29.13 -27.62 -25.79
N ARG A 820 28.35 -27.18 -26.79
CA ARG A 820 28.56 -25.88 -27.47
C ARG A 820 28.38 -24.71 -26.51
N LEU A 821 27.36 -24.76 -25.64
CA LEU A 821 27.08 -23.71 -24.63
C LEU A 821 28.25 -23.60 -23.65
N ARG A 822 28.75 -24.71 -23.11
CA ARG A 822 29.91 -24.73 -22.21
C ARG A 822 31.16 -24.14 -22.86
N ARG A 823 31.47 -24.53 -24.12
CA ARG A 823 32.59 -23.97 -24.86
C ARG A 823 32.43 -22.46 -25.16
N LYS A 824 31.22 -22.03 -25.44
CA LYS A 824 30.94 -20.61 -25.65
C LYS A 824 31.28 -19.79 -24.42
N TYR A 825 30.80 -20.21 -23.24
CA TYR A 825 31.09 -19.49 -21.98
C TYR A 825 32.58 -19.47 -21.63
N LEU A 826 33.27 -20.58 -21.84
CA LEU A 826 34.71 -20.62 -21.64
C LEU A 826 35.45 -19.65 -22.60
N LYS A 827 35.07 -19.62 -23.88
CA LYS A 827 35.69 -18.76 -24.90
C LYS A 827 35.37 -17.26 -24.73
N GLU A 828 34.12 -16.93 -24.43
CA GLU A 828 33.67 -15.51 -24.36
C GLU A 828 33.94 -14.86 -23.01
N TYR A 829 33.89 -15.64 -21.94
CA TYR A 829 33.94 -15.13 -20.58
C TYR A 829 35.07 -15.67 -19.72
N GLY A 830 35.87 -16.65 -20.22
CA GLY A 830 36.91 -17.33 -19.45
C GLY A 830 36.35 -18.14 -18.27
N GLN A 831 35.02 -18.41 -18.23
CA GLN A 831 34.36 -19.07 -17.10
C GLN A 831 34.08 -20.54 -17.36
N GLU A 832 34.50 -21.39 -16.45
CA GLU A 832 34.14 -22.80 -16.36
C GLU A 832 32.84 -23.01 -15.61
N TYR A 833 32.26 -24.19 -15.78
CA TYR A 833 31.12 -24.64 -14.97
C TYR A 833 31.60 -25.61 -13.88
N TRP A 834 31.17 -25.40 -12.63
CA TRP A 834 31.30 -26.39 -11.59
C TRP A 834 30.22 -27.47 -11.69
N TRP A 835 29.01 -27.09 -12.24
CA TRP A 835 27.96 -28.00 -12.62
C TRP A 835 27.34 -27.51 -13.94
N GLY A 836 27.79 -28.08 -15.05
CA GLY A 836 27.46 -27.63 -16.36
C GLY A 836 26.14 -28.14 -16.93
N PRO A 837 25.57 -27.47 -17.96
CA PRO A 837 24.40 -27.95 -18.65
C PRO A 837 24.58 -29.36 -19.20
N GLY A 838 23.60 -30.23 -18.95
CA GLY A 838 23.61 -31.65 -19.35
C GLY A 838 24.49 -32.56 -18.47
N GLU A 839 24.93 -32.13 -17.30
CA GLU A 839 25.64 -32.96 -16.33
C GLU A 839 24.72 -33.40 -15.20
N GLU A 840 24.70 -34.68 -14.87
CA GLU A 840 23.83 -35.26 -13.84
C GLU A 840 24.34 -35.03 -12.41
N ALA A 841 25.62 -34.75 -12.27
CA ALA A 841 26.28 -34.43 -11.02
C ALA A 841 27.27 -33.28 -11.18
N PRO A 842 27.57 -32.54 -10.09
CA PRO A 842 28.63 -31.53 -10.11
C PRO A 842 29.98 -32.17 -10.45
N ARG A 843 30.74 -31.50 -11.32
CA ARG A 843 32.13 -31.91 -11.64
C ARG A 843 33.12 -31.48 -10.58
N ASP A 844 32.87 -30.32 -9.99
CA ASP A 844 33.78 -29.64 -9.08
C ASP A 844 32.98 -28.91 -8.00
N ARG A 845 33.65 -28.19 -7.14
CA ARG A 845 33.04 -27.24 -6.20
C ARG A 845 33.22 -25.81 -6.69
N PRO A 846 32.35 -24.86 -6.31
CA PRO A 846 32.64 -23.45 -6.54
C PRO A 846 33.97 -23.05 -5.90
N ARG A 847 34.90 -22.51 -6.68
CA ARG A 847 36.21 -22.06 -6.20
C ARG A 847 36.10 -20.70 -5.54
N LEU A 848 35.75 -20.69 -4.26
CA LEU A 848 35.52 -19.46 -3.50
C LEU A 848 36.79 -18.59 -3.38
N GLN A 849 37.95 -19.18 -3.54
CA GLN A 849 39.24 -18.49 -3.59
C GLN A 849 39.27 -17.37 -4.68
N ASN A 850 38.62 -17.60 -5.80
CA ASN A 850 38.48 -16.60 -6.86
C ASN A 850 37.72 -15.34 -6.43
N ILE A 851 36.86 -15.43 -5.40
CA ILE A 851 36.08 -14.29 -4.88
C ILE A 851 37.00 -13.30 -4.13
N ILE A 852 38.00 -13.83 -3.43
CA ILE A 852 38.88 -13.07 -2.52
C ILE A 852 40.22 -12.73 -3.16
N GLY A 853 40.56 -13.36 -4.31
CA GLY A 853 41.85 -13.15 -4.96
C GLY A 853 43.02 -13.83 -4.23
N GLU A 854 42.74 -14.79 -3.35
CA GLU A 854 43.81 -15.61 -2.74
C GLU A 854 44.29 -16.68 -3.75
N ARG A 855 45.57 -16.68 -3.99
CA ARG A 855 46.32 -17.75 -4.66
C ARG A 855 46.64 -18.89 -3.75
#